data_09549f32368f225e36f5db865be5aebf
#
_entry.id   09549f32368f225e36f5db865be5aebf
#
_cell.length_a   1.000
_cell.length_b   1.000
_cell.length_c   1.000
_cell.angle_alpha   90.00
_cell.angle_beta   90.00
_cell.angle_gamma   90.00
#
_symmetry.space_group_name_H-M   'P 1'
#
loop_
_entity.id
_entity.type
_entity.pdbx_description
1 polymer ?
#
loop_
_entity_poly.entity_id
_entity_poly.type
_entity_poly.pdbx_seq_one_letter_code
_entity_poly.pdbx_strand_id
1 'polypeptide(L)'
;MAEGEKLIPINIEDEMKSAYIDYSMSVIVSRALPDVRDGLKPVHRRVLFGMHELGVRATGAHKKSARIVGEVLGKYHPHGDTSVYDAMVRMAQEWSLRYMLVDGQGNFGSVDGDSPAAMRYTEARMRKISEDMLADIDKETVDHKLNFDDTLHEPTVLPTRIPGLLVNGASGIAVGMATNMPPHNLSEVVDGITAYIENTDIEVDELITHIKAPDFPTGGTIYGYDGVIEAFKTGRGRIVMRGKARIEEVQGRESIIVTEIPYQVNKADMIKKTADLINEKKMDGIASIRDESDRNGMRIVYVLKRDAIPNIVLNTLYKYTALQSSFSVNNIALVNGRPQLLNLKDMIHHFVEHRHDVVVRRTTYELRKAEERAHILEGLIIASDNIDEVIALIRASSNADEAREKLIERFKLSEIQAKAIVEMRLRQLTGLEQDKLRSEYDELMITIADLKDILEKKERRMEIIKDELLVVKDKYGDERRSVIEYAGGDLSIEDMIPDEQVVITISHAGYIKRTSLTEYKTQNRGGVGQKASTTRNEDFLEHLFVGTNHQYMLFFTQKGKCFWMRVYEIPEGSKTSKGRAIQNLINIEQDDKVKAFICTQDLKDEDYINSHYVIMATKKGQVKKTALEQYSRPRTNGINAITIKEDDELLEAKLTTGNSQVMLALKSGKAIRFEEAKTRPMGRNASGVRGIRLQDENTDEVIGMIAIENPQEESVLVVSEKGYGKRTYIDDPEDGEAVYRITNRGGKGVKTISITEKTGHLVAIKSVTDEEDLMIINKSGIAIRMAVANLRVMGRATQGVRLINLKGSDSIAAVAKVMKEEEDENEVLLDEDVNIIETEQDTDNGTTFDTDENELNNNN
;
A
#
# COMPACT_ATOMS: atom_id res chain seq x y z
N MET A 1 -23.16 71.16 -17.58
CA MET A 1 -24.02 70.02 -17.57
C MET A 1 -25.02 70.24 -18.71
N ALA A 2 -25.16 69.22 -19.60
CA ALA A 2 -26.14 69.31 -20.70
C ALA A 2 -27.56 69.21 -20.08
N GLU A 3 -28.48 70.02 -20.63
CA GLU A 3 -29.90 70.02 -20.22
C GLU A 3 -30.50 68.62 -20.47
N GLY A 4 -30.83 67.90 -19.39
CA GLY A 4 -31.41 66.53 -19.45
C GLY A 4 -30.55 65.43 -18.84
N GLU A 5 -29.34 65.73 -18.34
CA GLU A 5 -28.47 64.75 -17.67
C GLU A 5 -29.01 64.37 -16.28
N LYS A 6 -29.47 63.12 -16.11
CA LYS A 6 -29.94 62.59 -14.86
C LYS A 6 -28.77 61.94 -14.13
N LEU A 7 -28.19 62.61 -13.13
CA LEU A 7 -27.20 62.06 -12.24
C LEU A 7 -27.86 61.10 -11.23
N ILE A 8 -27.52 59.82 -11.29
CA ILE A 8 -27.90 58.83 -10.33
C ILE A 8 -26.69 58.58 -9.46
N PRO A 9 -26.74 58.94 -8.16
CA PRO A 9 -25.63 58.67 -7.24
C PRO A 9 -25.61 57.16 -7.01
N ILE A 10 -24.48 56.50 -7.29
CA ILE A 10 -24.23 55.10 -6.99
C ILE A 10 -23.17 55.03 -5.90
N ASN A 11 -23.52 54.35 -4.77
CA ASN A 11 -22.55 54.09 -3.71
C ASN A 11 -21.60 53.00 -4.17
N ILE A 12 -20.30 53.32 -4.23
CA ILE A 12 -19.26 52.37 -4.69
C ILE A 12 -19.22 51.09 -3.84
N GLU A 13 -19.53 51.17 -2.55
CA GLU A 13 -19.56 49.99 -1.69
C GLU A 13 -20.69 49.02 -2.07
N ASP A 14 -21.86 49.55 -2.43
CA ASP A 14 -23.02 48.74 -2.81
C ASP A 14 -22.84 48.13 -4.18
N GLU A 15 -22.26 48.89 -5.12
CA GLU A 15 -21.89 48.40 -6.44
C GLU A 15 -20.83 47.32 -6.36
N MET A 16 -19.78 47.51 -5.56
CA MET A 16 -18.75 46.52 -5.37
C MET A 16 -19.28 45.23 -4.72
N LYS A 17 -20.18 45.32 -3.72
CA LYS A 17 -20.83 44.16 -3.10
C LYS A 17 -21.66 43.41 -4.12
N SER A 18 -22.49 44.07 -4.89
CA SER A 18 -23.32 43.47 -5.93
C SER A 18 -22.46 42.78 -6.97
N ALA A 19 -21.47 43.50 -7.55
CA ALA A 19 -20.58 42.94 -8.56
C ALA A 19 -19.76 41.76 -8.05
N TYR A 20 -19.32 41.80 -6.77
CA TYR A 20 -18.59 40.67 -6.16
C TYR A 20 -19.49 39.45 -5.92
N ILE A 21 -20.74 39.65 -5.51
CA ILE A 21 -21.70 38.58 -5.35
C ILE A 21 -22.00 37.93 -6.71
N ASP A 22 -22.27 38.73 -7.75
CA ASP A 22 -22.55 38.24 -9.10
C ASP A 22 -21.34 37.48 -9.68
N TYR A 23 -20.12 38.00 -9.51
CA TYR A 23 -18.91 37.31 -9.91
C TYR A 23 -18.73 36.00 -9.15
N SER A 24 -18.94 36.02 -7.82
CA SER A 24 -18.81 34.82 -6.97
C SER A 24 -19.81 33.74 -7.37
N MET A 25 -21.07 34.12 -7.60
CA MET A 25 -22.10 33.20 -8.07
C MET A 25 -21.77 32.62 -9.45
N SER A 26 -21.29 33.46 -10.38
CA SER A 26 -20.87 32.99 -11.69
C SER A 26 -19.69 32.00 -11.61
N VAL A 27 -18.67 32.26 -10.75
CA VAL A 27 -17.53 31.36 -10.58
C VAL A 27 -17.96 30.02 -9.94
N ILE A 28 -18.87 30.07 -8.97
CA ILE A 28 -19.38 28.89 -8.30
C ILE A 28 -20.19 28.01 -9.25
N VAL A 29 -21.22 28.59 -9.89
CA VAL A 29 -22.23 27.82 -10.66
C VAL A 29 -21.75 27.54 -12.09
N SER A 30 -21.03 28.47 -12.73
CA SER A 30 -20.73 28.40 -14.16
C SER A 30 -19.27 28.08 -14.50
N ARG A 31 -18.39 27.83 -13.52
CA ARG A 31 -16.96 27.60 -13.80
C ARG A 31 -16.33 26.47 -13.00
N ALA A 32 -16.34 26.56 -11.65
CA ALA A 32 -15.43 25.78 -10.82
C ALA A 32 -16.00 24.45 -10.34
N LEU A 33 -17.30 24.38 -10.04
CA LEU A 33 -17.93 23.20 -9.47
C LEU A 33 -18.58 22.30 -10.54
N PRO A 34 -18.51 20.96 -10.37
CA PRO A 34 -19.20 20.01 -11.22
C PRO A 34 -20.70 19.93 -10.86
N ASP A 35 -21.54 19.59 -11.82
CA ASP A 35 -22.92 19.17 -11.56
C ASP A 35 -22.91 17.73 -11.00
N VAL A 36 -23.73 17.47 -9.99
CA VAL A 36 -23.79 16.15 -9.32
C VAL A 36 -24.23 15.05 -10.28
N ARG A 37 -25.07 15.36 -11.27
CA ARG A 37 -25.72 14.43 -12.18
C ARG A 37 -24.77 13.84 -13.21
N ASP A 38 -23.94 14.67 -13.87
CA ASP A 38 -23.00 14.22 -14.91
C ASP A 38 -21.52 14.30 -14.51
N GLY A 39 -21.21 14.94 -13.38
CA GLY A 39 -19.85 15.10 -12.87
C GLY A 39 -18.99 16.10 -13.64
N LEU A 40 -19.57 16.84 -14.57
CA LEU A 40 -18.85 17.71 -15.47
C LEU A 40 -18.94 19.19 -15.05
N LYS A 41 -17.83 19.91 -15.23
CA LYS A 41 -17.86 21.36 -15.24
C LYS A 41 -18.41 21.85 -16.59
N PRO A 42 -18.91 23.09 -16.66
CA PRO A 42 -19.47 23.64 -17.93
C PRO A 42 -18.50 23.53 -19.11
N VAL A 43 -17.20 23.79 -18.93
CA VAL A 43 -16.20 23.68 -19.99
C VAL A 43 -16.07 22.25 -20.53
N HIS A 44 -16.05 21.24 -19.66
CA HIS A 44 -15.94 19.84 -20.09
C HIS A 44 -17.21 19.41 -20.88
N ARG A 45 -18.39 19.78 -20.37
CA ARG A 45 -19.66 19.51 -21.03
C ARG A 45 -19.73 20.14 -22.41
N ARG A 46 -19.31 21.40 -22.54
CA ARG A 46 -19.26 22.13 -23.82
C ARG A 46 -18.30 21.52 -24.81
N VAL A 47 -17.12 21.03 -24.34
CA VAL A 47 -16.15 20.33 -25.21
C VAL A 47 -16.75 19.04 -25.77
N LEU A 48 -17.35 18.20 -24.93
CA LEU A 48 -17.96 16.95 -25.38
C LEU A 48 -19.17 17.21 -26.31
N PHE A 49 -20.01 18.19 -25.96
CA PHE A 49 -21.16 18.58 -26.80
C PHE A 49 -20.70 19.17 -28.15
N GLY A 50 -19.69 20.03 -28.15
CA GLY A 50 -19.11 20.57 -29.38
C GLY A 50 -18.47 19.50 -30.27
N MET A 51 -17.84 18.48 -29.68
CA MET A 51 -17.35 17.32 -30.44
C MET A 51 -18.50 16.50 -31.03
N HIS A 52 -19.61 16.36 -30.31
CA HIS A 52 -20.82 15.68 -30.80
C HIS A 52 -21.43 16.40 -32.01
N GLU A 53 -21.60 17.71 -31.90
CA GLU A 53 -22.12 18.57 -33.00
C GLU A 53 -21.22 18.54 -34.25
N LEU A 54 -19.89 18.53 -34.06
CA LEU A 54 -18.92 18.39 -35.13
C LEU A 54 -18.89 16.98 -35.76
N GLY A 55 -19.62 16.02 -35.22
CA GLY A 55 -19.60 14.61 -35.64
C GLY A 55 -18.24 13.94 -35.37
N VAL A 56 -17.47 14.37 -34.37
CA VAL A 56 -16.17 13.81 -34.01
C VAL A 56 -16.37 12.59 -33.11
N ARG A 57 -16.75 11.46 -33.71
CA ARG A 57 -17.10 10.19 -33.06
C ARG A 57 -15.87 9.36 -32.73
N ALA A 58 -16.00 8.42 -31.78
CA ALA A 58 -14.93 7.50 -31.36
C ALA A 58 -14.40 6.61 -32.48
N THR A 59 -15.26 6.22 -33.42
CA THR A 59 -14.91 5.42 -34.60
C THR A 59 -14.44 6.24 -35.79
N GLY A 60 -14.57 7.58 -35.70
CA GLY A 60 -14.18 8.51 -36.76
C GLY A 60 -12.68 8.85 -36.75
N ALA A 61 -12.23 9.60 -37.75
CA ALA A 61 -10.89 10.14 -37.77
C ALA A 61 -10.71 11.24 -36.72
N HIS A 62 -9.50 11.33 -36.15
CA HIS A 62 -9.11 12.45 -35.29
C HIS A 62 -9.22 13.78 -36.05
N LYS A 63 -9.57 14.83 -35.34
CA LYS A 63 -9.62 16.22 -35.88
C LYS A 63 -8.62 17.09 -35.14
N LYS A 64 -8.06 18.11 -35.84
CA LYS A 64 -7.17 19.08 -35.19
C LYS A 64 -7.83 19.64 -33.93
N SER A 65 -7.09 19.66 -32.83
CA SER A 65 -7.58 20.22 -31.56
C SER A 65 -8.03 21.66 -31.71
N ALA A 66 -7.33 22.46 -32.51
CA ALA A 66 -7.71 23.83 -32.84
C ALA A 66 -9.11 23.98 -33.47
N ARG A 67 -9.56 22.97 -34.24
CA ARG A 67 -10.93 22.97 -34.82
C ARG A 67 -11.99 22.76 -33.74
N ILE A 68 -11.75 21.83 -32.83
CA ILE A 68 -12.66 21.54 -31.71
C ILE A 68 -12.73 22.75 -30.77
N VAL A 69 -11.58 23.28 -30.40
CA VAL A 69 -11.47 24.47 -29.53
C VAL A 69 -12.19 25.67 -30.17
N GLY A 70 -11.97 25.91 -31.49
CA GLY A 70 -12.63 27.00 -32.22
C GLY A 70 -14.16 26.86 -32.25
N GLU A 71 -14.69 25.65 -32.44
CA GLU A 71 -16.13 25.36 -32.39
C GLU A 71 -16.74 25.71 -31.04
N VAL A 72 -16.07 25.24 -29.97
CA VAL A 72 -16.52 25.47 -28.58
C VAL A 72 -16.48 26.95 -28.21
N LEU A 73 -15.42 27.64 -28.58
CA LEU A 73 -15.27 29.10 -28.34
C LEU A 73 -16.32 29.91 -29.08
N GLY A 74 -16.49 29.60 -30.36
CA GLY A 74 -17.40 30.38 -31.23
C GLY A 74 -18.87 30.21 -30.89
N LYS A 75 -19.26 29.05 -30.31
CA LYS A 75 -20.66 28.72 -30.07
C LYS A 75 -21.10 28.72 -28.62
N TYR A 76 -20.21 28.30 -27.68
CA TYR A 76 -20.64 27.95 -26.31
C TYR A 76 -19.80 28.59 -25.18
N HIS A 77 -18.51 28.82 -25.37
CA HIS A 77 -17.62 29.19 -24.26
C HIS A 77 -16.87 30.50 -24.52
N PRO A 78 -17.39 31.68 -24.11
CA PRO A 78 -16.81 32.99 -24.42
C PRO A 78 -15.59 33.34 -23.51
N HIS A 79 -14.55 32.46 -23.47
CA HIS A 79 -13.34 32.65 -22.68
C HIS A 79 -12.09 32.38 -23.55
N GLY A 80 -10.91 32.44 -22.96
CA GLY A 80 -9.64 32.19 -23.67
C GLY A 80 -9.52 30.77 -24.23
N ASP A 81 -8.90 30.61 -25.37
CA ASP A 81 -8.68 29.36 -26.09
C ASP A 81 -7.86 28.34 -25.27
N THR A 82 -6.88 28.84 -24.51
CA THR A 82 -6.07 28.01 -23.60
C THR A 82 -6.91 27.29 -22.55
N SER A 83 -7.95 27.95 -22.01
CA SER A 83 -8.82 27.33 -21.00
C SER A 83 -9.60 26.13 -21.54
N VAL A 84 -10.08 26.21 -22.79
CA VAL A 84 -10.79 25.12 -23.45
C VAL A 84 -9.80 24.02 -23.86
N TYR A 85 -8.65 24.40 -24.41
CA TYR A 85 -7.63 23.44 -24.81
C TYR A 85 -7.08 22.65 -23.63
N ASP A 86 -6.71 23.32 -22.53
CA ASP A 86 -6.20 22.66 -21.33
C ASP A 86 -7.24 21.71 -20.68
N ALA A 87 -8.53 22.10 -20.69
CA ALA A 87 -9.60 21.22 -20.24
C ALA A 87 -9.71 19.95 -21.12
N MET A 88 -9.62 20.11 -22.44
CA MET A 88 -9.64 18.98 -23.39
C MET A 88 -8.39 18.10 -23.21
N VAL A 89 -7.21 18.69 -23.03
CA VAL A 89 -5.95 17.99 -22.78
C VAL A 89 -6.06 17.11 -21.55
N ARG A 90 -6.56 17.63 -20.42
CA ARG A 90 -6.74 16.85 -19.19
C ARG A 90 -7.69 15.67 -19.37
N MET A 91 -8.72 15.81 -20.20
CA MET A 91 -9.65 14.71 -20.52
C MET A 91 -8.99 13.58 -21.36
N ALA A 92 -7.82 13.83 -21.96
CA ALA A 92 -7.06 12.85 -22.73
C ALA A 92 -5.85 12.26 -21.98
N GLN A 93 -5.54 12.75 -20.77
CA GLN A 93 -4.39 12.30 -19.98
C GLN A 93 -4.75 11.14 -19.07
N GLU A 94 -4.05 10.01 -19.21
CA GLU A 94 -4.29 8.78 -18.44
C GLU A 94 -3.91 8.87 -16.95
N TRP A 95 -3.03 9.83 -16.59
CA TRP A 95 -2.66 10.12 -15.21
C TRP A 95 -3.56 11.18 -14.54
N SER A 96 -4.42 11.86 -15.33
CA SER A 96 -5.34 12.90 -14.83
C SER A 96 -6.76 12.36 -14.59
N LEU A 97 -7.28 11.54 -15.50
CA LEU A 97 -8.60 10.92 -15.39
C LEU A 97 -8.49 9.41 -15.30
N ARG A 98 -9.27 8.80 -14.40
CA ARG A 98 -9.34 7.35 -14.27
C ARG A 98 -9.94 6.69 -15.52
N TYR A 99 -10.96 7.33 -16.11
CA TYR A 99 -11.57 6.98 -17.39
C TYR A 99 -11.52 8.17 -18.32
N MET A 100 -10.59 8.13 -19.27
CA MET A 100 -10.40 9.21 -20.24
C MET A 100 -11.63 9.42 -21.11
N LEU A 101 -11.99 10.69 -21.34
CA LEU A 101 -13.15 11.07 -22.18
C LEU A 101 -12.74 11.45 -23.60
N VAL A 102 -11.49 11.83 -23.80
CA VAL A 102 -10.94 12.25 -25.10
C VAL A 102 -9.82 11.28 -25.50
N ASP A 103 -9.79 10.91 -26.77
CA ASP A 103 -8.72 10.16 -27.41
C ASP A 103 -7.83 11.17 -28.16
N GLY A 104 -6.65 11.40 -27.61
CA GLY A 104 -5.67 12.36 -28.12
C GLY A 104 -4.61 11.71 -28.98
N GLN A 105 -4.21 12.38 -30.07
CA GLN A 105 -3.09 11.99 -30.92
C GLN A 105 -2.06 13.14 -30.99
N GLY A 106 -0.81 12.87 -30.61
CA GLY A 106 0.27 13.82 -30.48
C GLY A 106 0.75 13.98 -29.04
N ASN A 107 1.42 15.08 -28.73
CA ASN A 107 1.92 15.33 -27.39
C ASN A 107 0.86 16.09 -26.54
N PHE A 108 0.29 15.39 -25.58
CA PHE A 108 -0.68 15.89 -24.59
C PHE A 108 -0.03 16.14 -23.21
N GLY A 109 1.29 16.31 -23.13
CA GLY A 109 2.02 16.48 -21.89
C GLY A 109 2.58 15.17 -21.35
N SER A 110 3.19 15.23 -20.17
CA SER A 110 3.74 14.07 -19.46
C SER A 110 3.52 14.15 -17.95
N VAL A 111 3.76 13.04 -17.24
CA VAL A 111 3.77 12.96 -15.76
C VAL A 111 4.89 13.83 -15.16
N ASP A 112 5.90 14.21 -15.97
CA ASP A 112 6.98 15.10 -15.57
C ASP A 112 6.57 16.58 -15.55
N GLY A 113 5.32 16.88 -15.94
CA GLY A 113 4.80 18.24 -15.99
C GLY A 113 5.12 18.98 -17.29
N ASP A 114 5.56 18.28 -18.35
CA ASP A 114 5.73 18.86 -19.64
C ASP A 114 4.40 19.38 -20.17
N SER A 115 4.45 20.57 -20.77
CA SER A 115 3.28 21.17 -21.39
C SER A 115 2.87 20.42 -22.66
N PRO A 116 1.57 20.35 -22.96
CA PRO A 116 1.11 19.79 -24.23
C PRO A 116 1.62 20.63 -25.41
N ALA A 117 1.77 20.01 -26.56
CA ALA A 117 2.06 20.76 -27.79
C ALA A 117 0.90 21.72 -28.14
N ALA A 118 1.18 22.78 -28.85
CA ALA A 118 0.16 23.74 -29.27
C ALA A 118 -0.97 23.03 -30.06
N MET A 119 -2.22 23.49 -29.87
CA MET A 119 -3.44 22.85 -30.41
C MET A 119 -3.46 22.68 -31.95
N ARG A 120 -2.61 23.37 -32.68
CA ARG A 120 -2.44 23.21 -34.12
C ARG A 120 -1.70 21.93 -34.52
N TYR A 121 -0.93 21.31 -33.57
CA TYR A 121 -0.16 20.09 -33.78
C TYR A 121 -0.89 18.84 -33.28
N THR A 122 -1.71 18.97 -32.24
CA THR A 122 -2.45 17.85 -31.66
C THR A 122 -3.76 17.60 -32.37
N GLU A 123 -4.22 16.37 -32.29
CA GLU A 123 -5.52 15.93 -32.83
C GLU A 123 -6.29 15.20 -31.73
N ALA A 124 -7.61 15.28 -31.76
CA ALA A 124 -8.48 14.66 -30.76
C ALA A 124 -9.76 14.11 -31.38
N ARG A 125 -10.36 13.13 -30.69
CA ARG A 125 -11.71 12.64 -30.92
C ARG A 125 -12.32 12.15 -29.59
N MET A 126 -13.62 11.89 -29.57
CA MET A 126 -14.24 11.29 -28.37
C MET A 126 -13.75 9.86 -28.13
N ARG A 127 -13.71 9.45 -26.88
CA ARG A 127 -13.67 8.03 -26.48
C ARG A 127 -15.07 7.45 -26.54
N LYS A 128 -15.20 6.12 -26.66
CA LYS A 128 -16.51 5.43 -26.65
C LYS A 128 -17.32 5.73 -25.39
N ILE A 129 -16.69 5.82 -24.23
CA ILE A 129 -17.31 6.17 -22.96
C ILE A 129 -17.99 7.55 -22.99
N SER A 130 -17.42 8.51 -23.72
CA SER A 130 -18.02 9.84 -23.89
C SER A 130 -19.24 9.83 -24.79
N GLU A 131 -19.33 8.91 -25.75
CA GLU A 131 -20.55 8.71 -26.55
C GLU A 131 -21.69 8.17 -25.70
N ASP A 132 -21.41 7.28 -24.73
CA ASP A 132 -22.41 6.79 -23.79
C ASP A 132 -22.84 7.87 -22.77
N MET A 133 -22.01 8.91 -22.53
CA MET A 133 -22.42 10.09 -21.75
C MET A 133 -23.38 11.02 -22.53
N LEU A 134 -23.30 11.02 -23.85
CA LEU A 134 -24.15 11.80 -24.76
C LEU A 134 -25.31 10.99 -25.35
N ALA A 135 -25.42 9.72 -24.99
CA ALA A 135 -26.44 8.84 -25.51
C ALA A 135 -27.86 9.40 -25.26
N ASP A 136 -28.70 9.36 -26.27
CA ASP A 136 -30.10 9.84 -26.23
C ASP A 136 -30.25 11.37 -26.03
N ILE A 137 -29.21 12.21 -26.24
CA ILE A 137 -29.30 13.67 -26.11
C ILE A 137 -30.33 14.28 -27.08
N ASP A 138 -30.48 13.67 -28.24
CA ASP A 138 -31.43 14.10 -29.30
C ASP A 138 -32.89 13.72 -28.99
N LYS A 139 -33.17 13.04 -27.87
CA LYS A 139 -34.51 12.57 -27.47
C LYS A 139 -35.14 13.41 -26.35
N GLU A 140 -34.81 14.68 -26.27
CA GLU A 140 -35.37 15.63 -25.29
C GLU A 140 -35.15 15.17 -23.83
N THR A 141 -34.11 14.42 -23.58
CA THR A 141 -33.81 13.78 -22.27
C THR A 141 -33.34 14.75 -21.20
N VAL A 142 -32.78 15.88 -21.61
CA VAL A 142 -32.25 16.92 -20.72
C VAL A 142 -32.70 18.30 -21.17
N ASP A 143 -32.69 19.25 -20.21
CA ASP A 143 -33.01 20.62 -20.49
C ASP A 143 -31.90 21.31 -21.24
N HIS A 144 -32.24 22.18 -22.18
CA HIS A 144 -31.32 23.04 -22.89
C HIS A 144 -31.54 24.49 -22.46
N LYS A 145 -30.51 25.27 -22.46
CA LYS A 145 -30.53 26.73 -22.25
C LYS A 145 -29.89 27.43 -23.45
N LEU A 146 -30.19 28.71 -23.60
CA LEU A 146 -29.51 29.53 -24.60
C LEU A 146 -28.01 29.67 -24.26
N ASN A 147 -27.16 29.73 -25.27
CA ASN A 147 -25.77 30.06 -25.18
C ASN A 147 -25.54 31.53 -24.77
N PHE A 148 -24.31 32.00 -24.78
CA PHE A 148 -23.93 33.33 -24.31
C PHE A 148 -24.43 34.51 -25.22
N ASP A 149 -24.78 34.24 -26.46
CA ASP A 149 -25.28 35.24 -27.43
C ASP A 149 -26.76 35.01 -27.86
N ASP A 150 -27.45 34.10 -27.16
CA ASP A 150 -28.84 33.71 -27.35
C ASP A 150 -29.18 33.16 -28.76
N THR A 151 -28.16 32.74 -29.54
CA THR A 151 -28.34 32.23 -30.89
C THR A 151 -28.51 30.70 -30.97
N LEU A 152 -27.95 29.98 -30.04
CA LEU A 152 -27.95 28.52 -30.02
C LEU A 152 -28.35 27.98 -28.64
N HIS A 153 -28.70 26.69 -28.61
CA HIS A 153 -29.00 25.97 -27.38
C HIS A 153 -27.82 25.08 -26.95
N GLU A 154 -27.53 25.04 -25.67
CA GLU A 154 -26.57 24.11 -25.05
C GLU A 154 -27.28 23.29 -23.96
N PRO A 155 -26.90 22.02 -23.75
CA PRO A 155 -27.48 21.21 -22.68
C PRO A 155 -27.03 21.72 -21.32
N THR A 156 -27.93 21.74 -20.34
CA THR A 156 -27.61 22.10 -18.95
C THR A 156 -26.84 21.02 -18.24
N VAL A 157 -27.09 19.75 -18.62
CA VAL A 157 -26.45 18.53 -18.11
C VAL A 157 -26.48 17.48 -19.23
N LEU A 158 -25.57 16.50 -19.20
CA LEU A 158 -25.61 15.39 -20.17
C LEU A 158 -26.52 14.24 -19.66
N PRO A 159 -27.19 13.52 -20.57
CA PRO A 159 -28.03 12.34 -20.23
C PRO A 159 -27.16 11.10 -19.94
N THR A 160 -26.13 11.26 -19.18
CA THR A 160 -25.05 10.30 -19.00
C THR A 160 -25.53 8.94 -18.43
N ARG A 161 -25.06 7.84 -19.03
CA ARG A 161 -25.17 6.49 -18.45
C ARG A 161 -24.01 6.18 -17.51
N ILE A 162 -22.97 7.04 -17.51
CA ILE A 162 -21.75 6.88 -16.73
C ILE A 162 -21.86 7.74 -15.47
N PRO A 163 -21.62 7.21 -14.26
CA PRO A 163 -21.59 7.98 -13.01
C PRO A 163 -20.31 8.85 -12.93
N GLY A 164 -20.22 9.86 -13.79
CA GLY A 164 -19.02 10.63 -14.08
C GLY A 164 -18.37 11.27 -12.84
N LEU A 165 -19.18 11.75 -11.90
CA LEU A 165 -18.71 12.36 -10.66
C LEU A 165 -17.93 11.37 -9.78
N LEU A 166 -18.41 10.14 -9.66
CA LEU A 166 -17.80 9.10 -8.85
C LEU A 166 -16.57 8.50 -9.54
N VAL A 167 -16.66 8.16 -10.84
CA VAL A 167 -15.60 7.42 -11.52
C VAL A 167 -14.38 8.27 -11.89
N ASN A 168 -14.56 9.57 -12.17
CA ASN A 168 -13.46 10.47 -12.53
C ASN A 168 -13.17 11.52 -11.46
N GLY A 169 -14.07 11.70 -10.50
CA GLY A 169 -13.95 12.76 -9.52
C GLY A 169 -13.99 14.15 -10.13
N ALA A 170 -13.67 15.15 -9.34
CA ALA A 170 -13.53 16.53 -9.78
C ALA A 170 -12.66 17.34 -8.81
N SER A 171 -11.88 18.29 -9.30
CA SER A 171 -11.16 19.26 -8.47
C SER A 171 -11.38 20.66 -9.00
N GLY A 172 -11.61 21.65 -8.14
CA GLY A 172 -11.83 23.02 -8.52
C GLY A 172 -11.84 24.00 -7.37
N ILE A 173 -11.40 25.22 -7.64
CA ILE A 173 -11.35 26.30 -6.65
C ILE A 173 -12.36 27.36 -7.08
N ALA A 174 -13.37 27.60 -6.22
CA ALA A 174 -14.35 28.66 -6.37
C ALA A 174 -14.10 29.76 -5.35
N VAL A 175 -14.98 30.76 -5.33
CA VAL A 175 -14.90 31.84 -4.33
C VAL A 175 -15.50 31.30 -3.01
N GLY A 176 -14.67 31.30 -1.96
CA GLY A 176 -15.10 30.86 -0.61
C GLY A 176 -15.22 29.35 -0.44
N MET A 177 -15.02 28.52 -1.48
CA MET A 177 -15.08 27.07 -1.40
C MET A 177 -14.23 26.39 -2.46
N ALA A 178 -13.89 25.13 -2.22
CA ALA A 178 -13.17 24.30 -3.19
C ALA A 178 -13.80 22.91 -3.20
N THR A 179 -13.76 22.24 -4.35
CA THR A 179 -14.10 20.83 -4.46
C THR A 179 -12.84 20.01 -4.77
N ASN A 180 -12.75 18.83 -4.17
CA ASN A 180 -11.69 17.89 -4.44
C ASN A 180 -12.22 16.46 -4.21
N MET A 181 -12.77 15.88 -5.26
CA MET A 181 -13.39 14.55 -5.24
C MET A 181 -12.47 13.53 -5.87
N PRO A 182 -12.19 12.41 -5.20
CA PRO A 182 -11.35 11.37 -5.75
C PRO A 182 -12.10 10.53 -6.80
N PRO A 183 -11.38 9.96 -7.78
CA PRO A 183 -11.94 8.99 -8.72
C PRO A 183 -12.10 7.61 -8.06
N HIS A 184 -13.02 6.78 -8.63
CA HIS A 184 -13.29 5.42 -8.14
C HIS A 184 -13.34 4.41 -9.31
N ASN A 185 -13.20 3.14 -8.97
CA ASN A 185 -13.32 2.05 -9.93
C ASN A 185 -14.77 1.93 -10.43
N LEU A 186 -14.93 1.84 -11.75
CA LEU A 186 -16.28 1.81 -12.38
C LEU A 186 -17.08 0.57 -11.97
N SER A 187 -16.43 -0.59 -11.91
CA SER A 187 -17.10 -1.84 -11.53
C SER A 187 -17.63 -1.77 -10.10
N GLU A 188 -16.83 -1.27 -9.16
CA GLU A 188 -17.22 -1.06 -7.76
C GLU A 188 -18.37 -0.04 -7.65
N VAL A 189 -18.31 1.05 -8.41
CA VAL A 189 -19.35 2.09 -8.41
C VAL A 189 -20.66 1.55 -8.95
N VAL A 190 -20.64 0.78 -10.06
CA VAL A 190 -21.84 0.16 -10.61
C VAL A 190 -22.45 -0.85 -9.62
N ASP A 191 -21.62 -1.65 -8.94
CA ASP A 191 -22.10 -2.59 -7.91
C ASP A 191 -22.76 -1.84 -6.74
N GLY A 192 -22.16 -0.74 -6.29
CA GLY A 192 -22.74 0.10 -5.25
C GLY A 192 -24.05 0.79 -5.67
N ILE A 193 -24.14 1.27 -6.89
CA ILE A 193 -25.38 1.86 -7.43
C ILE A 193 -26.45 0.78 -7.56
N THR A 194 -26.08 -0.43 -8.00
CA THR A 194 -27.02 -1.57 -8.11
C THR A 194 -27.59 -1.94 -6.75
N ALA A 195 -26.74 -2.04 -5.73
CA ALA A 195 -27.16 -2.28 -4.35
C ALA A 195 -28.11 -1.18 -3.83
N TYR A 196 -27.82 0.09 -4.15
CA TYR A 196 -28.70 1.21 -3.82
C TYR A 196 -30.06 1.13 -4.53
N ILE A 197 -30.11 0.72 -5.80
CA ILE A 197 -31.37 0.54 -6.54
C ILE A 197 -32.22 -0.57 -5.92
N GLU A 198 -31.59 -1.66 -5.45
CA GLU A 198 -32.28 -2.78 -4.81
C GLU A 198 -32.77 -2.42 -3.39
N ASN A 199 -32.03 -1.60 -2.67
CA ASN A 199 -32.37 -1.12 -1.34
C ASN A 199 -32.01 0.37 -1.19
N THR A 200 -32.99 1.26 -1.37
CA THR A 200 -32.80 2.72 -1.26
C THR A 200 -32.44 3.19 0.16
N ASP A 201 -32.75 2.37 1.18
CA ASP A 201 -32.46 2.68 2.57
C ASP A 201 -31.05 2.20 3.01
N ILE A 202 -30.30 1.61 2.09
CA ILE A 202 -28.92 1.12 2.34
C ILE A 202 -28.05 2.19 3.02
N GLU A 203 -27.33 1.81 4.07
CA GLU A 203 -26.46 2.72 4.79
C GLU A 203 -25.08 2.84 4.13
N VAL A 204 -24.35 3.92 4.42
CA VAL A 204 -23.02 4.16 3.86
C VAL A 204 -22.04 3.03 4.22
N ASP A 205 -22.15 2.44 5.40
CA ASP A 205 -21.29 1.34 5.85
C ASP A 205 -21.47 0.08 5.01
N GLU A 206 -22.67 -0.16 4.48
CA GLU A 206 -22.93 -1.25 3.55
C GLU A 206 -22.45 -0.91 2.14
N LEU A 207 -22.65 0.34 1.67
CA LEU A 207 -22.13 0.80 0.39
C LEU A 207 -20.60 0.71 0.29
N ILE A 208 -19.88 0.90 1.38
CA ILE A 208 -18.41 0.74 1.47
C ILE A 208 -17.97 -0.70 1.14
N THR A 209 -18.81 -1.70 1.34
CA THR A 209 -18.48 -3.08 0.96
C THR A 209 -18.39 -3.27 -0.55
N HIS A 210 -19.15 -2.50 -1.31
CA HIS A 210 -19.16 -2.48 -2.77
C HIS A 210 -18.13 -1.49 -3.33
N ILE A 211 -18.12 -0.24 -2.84
CA ILE A 211 -17.18 0.82 -3.23
C ILE A 211 -16.13 0.93 -2.15
N LYS A 212 -15.06 0.16 -2.28
CA LYS A 212 -14.08 -0.05 -1.21
C LYS A 212 -13.30 1.22 -0.85
N ALA A 213 -12.79 1.94 -1.86
CA ALA A 213 -12.01 3.16 -1.68
C ALA A 213 -11.86 3.89 -3.02
N PRO A 214 -11.35 5.12 -3.06
CA PRO A 214 -10.89 5.75 -4.29
C PRO A 214 -9.93 4.86 -5.09
N ASP A 215 -9.94 5.02 -6.41
CA ASP A 215 -9.08 4.29 -7.33
C ASP A 215 -8.37 5.29 -8.27
N PHE A 216 -7.14 5.62 -7.91
CA PHE A 216 -6.40 6.68 -8.59
C PHE A 216 -5.82 6.21 -9.94
N PRO A 217 -5.82 7.05 -10.97
CA PRO A 217 -5.31 6.71 -12.30
C PRO A 217 -3.82 6.32 -12.30
N THR A 218 -3.02 6.88 -11.39
CA THR A 218 -1.59 6.60 -11.23
C THR A 218 -1.30 5.37 -10.36
N GLY A 219 -2.33 4.65 -9.87
CA GLY A 219 -2.15 3.51 -8.98
C GLY A 219 -1.75 3.93 -7.57
N GLY A 220 -0.67 3.38 -7.08
CA GLY A 220 -0.17 3.60 -5.72
C GLY A 220 -0.94 2.83 -4.65
N THR A 221 -0.63 3.12 -3.39
CA THR A 221 -1.24 2.48 -2.23
C THR A 221 -1.96 3.51 -1.38
N ILE A 222 -3.22 3.24 -1.07
CA ILE A 222 -3.99 3.97 -0.04
C ILE A 222 -3.55 3.42 1.31
N TYR A 223 -2.96 4.27 2.13
CA TYR A 223 -2.39 3.89 3.42
C TYR A 223 -3.26 4.36 4.57
N GLY A 224 -3.89 3.41 5.27
CA GLY A 224 -4.90 3.68 6.28
C GLY A 224 -6.31 3.88 5.70
N TYR A 225 -7.31 3.41 6.41
CA TYR A 225 -8.68 3.35 5.90
C TYR A 225 -9.63 4.36 6.56
N ASP A 226 -9.26 4.91 7.71
CA ASP A 226 -10.11 5.84 8.48
C ASP A 226 -10.50 7.09 7.68
N GLY A 227 -9.53 7.66 6.94
CA GLY A 227 -9.79 8.82 6.09
C GLY A 227 -10.74 8.52 4.92
N VAL A 228 -10.81 7.27 4.45
CA VAL A 228 -11.75 6.83 3.42
C VAL A 228 -13.16 6.74 4.00
N ILE A 229 -13.30 6.11 5.17
CA ILE A 229 -14.58 6.00 5.89
C ILE A 229 -15.15 7.40 6.19
N GLU A 230 -14.31 8.29 6.72
CA GLU A 230 -14.69 9.66 7.00
C GLU A 230 -15.17 10.39 5.74
N ALA A 231 -14.42 10.27 4.64
CA ALA A 231 -14.78 10.87 3.36
C ALA A 231 -16.12 10.37 2.82
N PHE A 232 -16.39 9.07 2.91
CA PHE A 232 -17.63 8.46 2.43
C PHE A 232 -18.83 8.82 3.29
N LYS A 233 -18.67 8.93 4.61
CA LYS A 233 -19.75 9.28 5.55
C LYS A 233 -20.07 10.76 5.58
N THR A 234 -19.05 11.61 5.53
CA THR A 234 -19.22 13.07 5.78
C THR A 234 -19.00 13.93 4.53
N GLY A 235 -18.50 13.38 3.45
CA GLY A 235 -18.03 14.14 2.27
C GLY A 235 -16.68 14.83 2.46
N ARG A 236 -16.03 14.67 3.63
CA ARG A 236 -14.69 15.20 3.92
C ARG A 236 -13.84 14.13 4.56
N GLY A 237 -12.54 14.12 4.22
CA GLY A 237 -11.61 13.18 4.82
C GLY A 237 -10.20 13.40 4.26
N ARG A 238 -9.21 12.81 4.93
CA ARG A 238 -7.81 12.86 4.50
C ARG A 238 -7.33 11.45 4.17
N ILE A 239 -7.09 11.19 2.90
CA ILE A 239 -6.60 9.91 2.40
C ILE A 239 -5.10 10.01 2.19
N VAL A 240 -4.33 9.14 2.81
CA VAL A 240 -2.88 9.06 2.62
C VAL A 240 -2.59 8.12 1.46
N MET A 241 -1.81 8.61 0.49
CA MET A 241 -1.39 7.85 -0.69
C MET A 241 0.12 7.67 -0.66
N ARG A 242 0.58 6.46 -0.94
CA ARG A 242 1.99 6.11 -1.13
C ARG A 242 2.26 5.66 -2.55
N GLY A 243 3.37 6.08 -3.10
CA GLY A 243 3.90 5.49 -4.33
C GLY A 243 4.29 4.03 -4.09
N LYS A 244 4.20 3.21 -5.14
CA LYS A 244 4.61 1.81 -5.07
C LYS A 244 6.11 1.70 -5.25
N ALA A 245 6.77 1.20 -4.22
CA ALA A 245 8.21 1.03 -4.18
C ALA A 245 8.57 -0.42 -3.85
N ARG A 246 9.65 -0.91 -4.44
CA ARG A 246 10.22 -2.24 -4.17
C ARG A 246 11.74 -2.13 -4.02
N ILE A 247 12.32 -3.03 -3.25
CA ILE A 247 13.76 -3.10 -3.05
C ILE A 247 14.29 -4.20 -3.96
N GLU A 248 15.24 -3.86 -4.82
CA GLU A 248 15.89 -4.79 -5.75
C GLU A 248 17.41 -4.60 -5.69
N GLU A 249 18.16 -5.65 -5.99
CA GLU A 249 19.59 -5.55 -6.20
C GLU A 249 19.85 -5.20 -7.69
N VAL A 250 20.40 -4.02 -7.94
CA VAL A 250 20.74 -3.54 -9.28
C VAL A 250 22.25 -3.37 -9.37
N GLN A 251 22.90 -4.13 -10.24
CA GLN A 251 24.37 -4.09 -10.46
C GLN A 251 25.19 -4.28 -9.16
N GLY A 252 24.77 -5.21 -8.31
CA GLY A 252 25.45 -5.52 -7.04
C GLY A 252 25.24 -4.47 -5.94
N ARG A 253 24.21 -3.62 -6.06
CA ARG A 253 23.80 -2.65 -5.05
C ARG A 253 22.31 -2.73 -4.79
N GLU A 254 21.94 -2.66 -3.53
CA GLU A 254 20.56 -2.49 -3.15
C GLU A 254 20.03 -1.15 -3.67
N SER A 255 18.86 -1.18 -4.26
CA SER A 255 18.22 -0.02 -4.88
C SER A 255 16.72 -0.03 -4.57
N ILE A 256 16.15 1.15 -4.33
CA ILE A 256 14.71 1.32 -4.21
C ILE A 256 14.19 1.73 -5.58
N ILE A 257 13.28 0.93 -6.11
CA ILE A 257 12.66 1.14 -7.42
C ILE A 257 11.23 1.58 -7.22
N VAL A 258 10.90 2.78 -7.69
CA VAL A 258 9.54 3.32 -7.65
C VAL A 258 8.91 3.14 -9.03
N THR A 259 7.78 2.44 -9.07
CA THR A 259 7.02 2.15 -10.29
C THR A 259 5.72 2.92 -10.40
N GLU A 260 5.20 3.45 -9.28
CA GLU A 260 3.98 4.25 -9.25
C GLU A 260 4.19 5.41 -8.26
N ILE A 261 3.67 6.59 -8.57
CA ILE A 261 3.69 7.77 -7.70
C ILE A 261 2.27 8.15 -7.26
N PRO A 262 2.11 8.86 -6.13
CA PRO A 262 0.80 9.31 -5.70
C PRO A 262 0.12 10.21 -6.74
N TYR A 263 -1.20 10.18 -6.76
CA TYR A 263 -2.02 10.98 -7.67
C TYR A 263 -1.74 12.49 -7.52
N GLN A 264 -1.69 13.20 -8.64
CA GLN A 264 -1.38 14.65 -8.75
C GLN A 264 0.06 15.03 -8.32
N VAL A 265 0.97 14.07 -8.18
CA VAL A 265 2.39 14.35 -7.94
C VAL A 265 3.13 14.47 -9.27
N ASN A 266 3.96 15.51 -9.39
CA ASN A 266 4.88 15.66 -10.50
C ASN A 266 6.14 14.84 -10.24
N LYS A 267 6.49 13.94 -11.19
CA LYS A 267 7.63 13.02 -11.05
C LYS A 267 8.97 13.78 -11.01
N ALA A 268 9.18 14.71 -11.92
CA ALA A 268 10.43 15.48 -12.01
C ALA A 268 10.66 16.35 -10.76
N ASP A 269 9.62 17.01 -10.25
CA ASP A 269 9.70 17.81 -9.03
C ASP A 269 9.99 16.94 -7.79
N MET A 270 9.42 15.72 -7.72
CA MET A 270 9.70 14.78 -6.64
C MET A 270 11.16 14.34 -6.65
N ILE A 271 11.71 14.01 -7.83
CA ILE A 271 13.11 13.62 -8.01
C ILE A 271 14.03 14.78 -7.61
N LYS A 272 13.75 15.98 -8.12
CA LYS A 272 14.51 17.20 -7.80
C LYS A 272 14.52 17.48 -6.30
N LYS A 273 13.35 17.44 -5.65
CA LYS A 273 13.22 17.64 -4.21
C LYS A 273 14.04 16.61 -3.42
N THR A 274 14.08 15.36 -3.87
CA THR A 274 14.91 14.32 -3.24
C THR A 274 16.41 14.64 -3.37
N ALA A 275 16.84 15.08 -4.55
CA ALA A 275 18.23 15.49 -4.78
C ALA A 275 18.61 16.69 -3.89
N ASP A 276 17.71 17.67 -3.75
CA ASP A 276 17.92 18.83 -2.89
C ASP A 276 18.09 18.41 -1.42
N LEU A 277 17.26 17.49 -0.91
CA LEU A 277 17.35 16.97 0.45
C LEU A 277 18.67 16.21 0.71
N ILE A 278 19.20 15.51 -0.28
CA ILE A 278 20.50 14.83 -0.20
C ILE A 278 21.63 15.88 -0.15
N ASN A 279 21.59 16.88 -1.01
CA ASN A 279 22.59 17.97 -1.04
C ASN A 279 22.59 18.78 0.27
N GLU A 280 21.42 19.01 0.86
CA GLU A 280 21.25 19.68 2.16
C GLU A 280 21.62 18.77 3.36
N LYS A 281 22.03 17.53 3.11
CA LYS A 281 22.34 16.52 4.15
C LYS A 281 21.18 16.24 5.11
N LYS A 282 19.94 16.44 4.67
CA LYS A 282 18.72 16.10 5.40
C LYS A 282 18.30 14.64 5.16
N MET A 283 18.80 14.05 4.07
CA MET A 283 18.60 12.66 3.71
C MET A 283 19.94 12.03 3.36
N ASP A 284 20.24 10.89 3.95
CA ASP A 284 21.44 10.10 3.66
C ASP A 284 21.07 8.71 3.17
N GLY A 285 22.07 7.91 2.76
CA GLY A 285 21.87 6.53 2.31
C GLY A 285 21.65 6.36 0.80
N ILE A 286 21.39 7.43 0.03
CA ILE A 286 21.24 7.38 -1.43
C ILE A 286 22.58 7.77 -2.09
N ALA A 287 23.06 6.94 -3.01
CA ALA A 287 24.28 7.19 -3.79
C ALA A 287 23.97 7.93 -5.10
N SER A 288 22.91 7.57 -5.81
CA SER A 288 22.48 8.23 -7.06
C SER A 288 20.99 8.02 -7.30
N ILE A 289 20.41 8.92 -8.09
CA ILE A 289 19.01 8.84 -8.52
C ILE A 289 19.02 8.76 -10.05
N ARG A 290 18.27 7.81 -10.61
CA ARG A 290 18.10 7.67 -12.06
C ARG A 290 16.63 7.57 -12.41
N ASP A 291 16.21 8.27 -13.42
CA ASP A 291 14.91 8.07 -14.05
C ASP A 291 15.11 7.17 -15.27
N GLU A 292 14.58 5.95 -15.17
CA GLU A 292 14.64 4.92 -16.20
C GLU A 292 13.23 4.67 -16.79
N SER A 293 12.32 5.64 -16.62
CA SER A 293 10.96 5.53 -17.16
C SER A 293 10.98 5.51 -18.68
N ASP A 294 10.20 4.60 -19.26
CA ASP A 294 10.05 4.44 -20.70
C ASP A 294 8.59 4.18 -21.09
N ARG A 295 8.35 3.77 -22.34
CA ARG A 295 7.02 3.42 -22.86
C ARG A 295 6.37 2.21 -22.15
N ASN A 296 7.15 1.41 -21.41
CA ASN A 296 6.65 0.24 -20.68
C ASN A 296 6.21 0.61 -19.26
N GLY A 297 6.51 1.80 -18.80
CA GLY A 297 6.05 2.31 -17.52
C GLY A 297 7.06 3.20 -16.80
N MET A 298 6.65 3.64 -15.63
CA MET A 298 7.47 4.45 -14.74
C MET A 298 8.49 3.60 -14.00
N ARG A 299 9.75 4.06 -13.94
CA ARG A 299 10.83 3.42 -13.20
C ARG A 299 11.81 4.46 -12.69
N ILE A 300 11.70 4.83 -11.43
CA ILE A 300 12.65 5.71 -10.74
C ILE A 300 13.54 4.82 -9.87
N VAL A 301 14.85 4.90 -10.02
CA VAL A 301 15.83 4.07 -9.32
C VAL A 301 16.63 4.91 -8.35
N TYR A 302 16.47 4.68 -7.05
CA TYR A 302 17.29 5.22 -5.99
C TYR A 302 18.36 4.20 -5.63
N VAL A 303 19.57 4.35 -6.15
CA VAL A 303 20.70 3.46 -5.83
C VAL A 303 21.23 3.80 -4.45
N LEU A 304 21.30 2.81 -3.57
CA LEU A 304 21.71 3.03 -2.18
C LEU A 304 23.23 2.98 -2.00
N LYS A 305 23.72 3.62 -0.95
CA LYS A 305 25.09 3.47 -0.48
C LYS A 305 25.25 2.05 0.11
N ARG A 306 26.50 1.55 0.16
CA ARG A 306 26.78 0.16 0.61
C ARG A 306 26.37 -0.13 2.05
N ASP A 307 26.34 0.88 2.88
CA ASP A 307 26.02 0.86 4.32
C ASP A 307 24.60 1.34 4.63
N ALA A 308 23.81 1.67 3.63
CA ALA A 308 22.43 2.12 3.81
C ALA A 308 21.50 0.94 4.02
N ILE A 309 20.54 1.10 4.93
CA ILE A 309 19.43 0.15 5.16
C ILE A 309 18.24 0.58 4.31
N PRO A 310 17.80 -0.24 3.31
CA PRO A 310 16.81 0.17 2.34
C PRO A 310 15.49 0.65 2.95
N ASN A 311 15.00 -0.04 3.98
CA ASN A 311 13.74 0.31 4.64
C ASN A 311 13.80 1.66 5.35
N ILE A 312 14.94 2.02 5.95
CA ILE A 312 15.14 3.33 6.59
C ILE A 312 15.12 4.44 5.55
N VAL A 313 15.82 4.23 4.42
CA VAL A 313 15.83 5.19 3.32
C VAL A 313 14.44 5.33 2.71
N LEU A 314 13.70 4.24 2.51
CA LEU A 314 12.34 4.27 1.98
C LEU A 314 11.40 5.04 2.91
N ASN A 315 11.47 4.82 4.22
CA ASN A 315 10.67 5.58 5.18
C ASN A 315 11.03 7.07 5.20
N THR A 316 12.31 7.37 5.02
CA THR A 316 12.78 8.76 4.91
C THR A 316 12.22 9.42 3.64
N LEU A 317 12.16 8.68 2.51
CA LEU A 317 11.52 9.12 1.27
C LEU A 317 10.03 9.40 1.50
N TYR A 318 9.29 8.50 2.15
CA TYR A 318 7.87 8.72 2.48
C TYR A 318 7.66 9.94 3.38
N LYS A 319 8.54 10.19 4.33
CA LYS A 319 8.42 11.29 5.29
C LYS A 319 8.72 12.67 4.70
N TYR A 320 9.70 12.77 3.80
CA TYR A 320 10.24 14.07 3.37
C TYR A 320 9.98 14.40 1.90
N THR A 321 9.46 13.47 1.12
CA THR A 321 9.17 13.67 -0.31
C THR A 321 7.70 13.43 -0.64
N ALA A 322 7.29 13.76 -1.86
CA ALA A 322 5.94 13.50 -2.36
C ALA A 322 5.69 12.01 -2.69
N LEU A 323 6.63 11.10 -2.42
CA LEU A 323 6.40 9.66 -2.53
C LEU A 323 5.29 9.18 -1.58
N GLN A 324 5.07 9.90 -0.48
CA GLN A 324 3.84 9.86 0.30
C GLN A 324 3.18 11.23 0.26
N SER A 325 1.92 11.27 -0.14
CA SER A 325 1.11 12.48 -0.24
C SER A 325 -0.26 12.25 0.40
N SER A 326 -0.97 13.33 0.72
CA SER A 326 -2.33 13.21 1.24
C SER A 326 -3.31 13.90 0.29
N PHE A 327 -4.39 13.19 -0.04
CA PHE A 327 -5.52 13.72 -0.79
C PHE A 327 -6.61 14.17 0.20
N SER A 328 -6.83 15.48 0.27
CA SER A 328 -7.87 16.04 1.12
C SER A 328 -9.20 16.03 0.37
N VAL A 329 -10.06 15.10 0.73
CA VAL A 329 -11.41 14.97 0.14
C VAL A 329 -12.31 16.10 0.60
N ASN A 330 -13.01 16.71 -0.35
CA ASN A 330 -14.05 17.70 -0.11
C ASN A 330 -15.10 17.60 -1.22
N ASN A 331 -16.15 16.82 -0.99
CA ASN A 331 -17.14 16.45 -2.00
C ASN A 331 -18.21 17.54 -2.19
N ILE A 332 -17.84 18.69 -2.72
CA ILE A 332 -18.77 19.77 -3.04
C ILE A 332 -19.16 19.72 -4.52
N ALA A 333 -20.45 19.55 -4.82
CA ALA A 333 -21.00 19.61 -6.17
C ALA A 333 -22.26 20.49 -6.21
N LEU A 334 -22.69 20.81 -7.42
CA LEU A 334 -23.92 21.55 -7.66
C LEU A 334 -25.12 20.58 -7.67
N VAL A 335 -26.04 20.79 -6.75
CA VAL A 335 -27.37 20.14 -6.73
C VAL A 335 -28.40 21.21 -7.03
N ASN A 336 -29.07 21.10 -8.17
CA ASN A 336 -30.04 22.12 -8.64
C ASN A 336 -29.48 23.56 -8.65
N GLY A 337 -28.21 23.69 -9.10
CA GLY A 337 -27.51 24.97 -9.18
C GLY A 337 -27.00 25.52 -7.84
N ARG A 338 -27.11 24.78 -6.75
CA ARG A 338 -26.61 25.18 -5.41
C ARG A 338 -25.46 24.26 -4.96
N PRO A 339 -24.36 24.81 -4.45
CA PRO A 339 -23.27 24.00 -3.94
C PRO A 339 -23.69 23.28 -2.64
N GLN A 340 -23.47 21.97 -2.60
CA GLN A 340 -23.73 21.12 -1.44
C GLN A 340 -22.56 20.19 -1.18
N LEU A 341 -22.31 19.91 0.10
CA LEU A 341 -21.37 18.87 0.54
C LEU A 341 -22.12 17.53 0.53
N LEU A 342 -21.59 16.55 -0.17
CA LEU A 342 -22.25 15.27 -0.43
C LEU A 342 -21.45 14.12 0.16
N ASN A 343 -22.14 13.19 0.80
CA ASN A 343 -21.61 11.90 1.17
C ASN A 343 -21.72 10.90 0.01
N LEU A 344 -21.25 9.68 0.16
CA LEU A 344 -21.27 8.68 -0.89
C LEU A 344 -22.71 8.33 -1.33
N LYS A 345 -23.62 8.15 -0.37
CA LYS A 345 -25.02 7.82 -0.65
C LYS A 345 -25.74 8.95 -1.40
N ASP A 346 -25.47 10.20 -1.03
CA ASP A 346 -26.07 11.37 -1.71
C ASP A 346 -25.64 11.45 -3.18
N MET A 347 -24.35 11.20 -3.46
CA MET A 347 -23.86 11.20 -4.85
C MET A 347 -24.55 10.12 -5.70
N ILE A 348 -24.68 8.91 -5.15
CA ILE A 348 -25.37 7.80 -5.80
C ILE A 348 -26.86 8.14 -6.01
N HIS A 349 -27.52 8.66 -4.99
CA HIS A 349 -28.94 9.05 -5.04
C HIS A 349 -29.20 10.02 -6.18
N HIS A 350 -28.46 11.12 -6.26
CA HIS A 350 -28.67 12.13 -7.30
C HIS A 350 -28.35 11.62 -8.70
N PHE A 351 -27.39 10.72 -8.85
CA PHE A 351 -27.13 10.07 -10.12
C PHE A 351 -28.31 9.17 -10.54
N VAL A 352 -28.84 8.35 -9.63
CA VAL A 352 -29.96 7.44 -9.90
C VAL A 352 -31.23 8.25 -10.23
N GLU A 353 -31.52 9.33 -9.50
CA GLU A 353 -32.63 10.23 -9.83
C GLU A 353 -32.49 10.85 -11.22
N HIS A 354 -31.29 11.32 -11.56
CA HIS A 354 -31.04 11.83 -12.90
C HIS A 354 -31.28 10.77 -13.98
N ARG A 355 -30.76 9.54 -13.77
CA ARG A 355 -31.00 8.44 -14.72
C ARG A 355 -32.47 8.11 -14.83
N HIS A 356 -33.22 8.13 -13.72
CA HIS A 356 -34.66 7.92 -13.73
C HIS A 356 -35.37 9.00 -14.57
N ASP A 357 -35.03 10.27 -14.38
CA ASP A 357 -35.59 11.37 -15.18
C ASP A 357 -35.29 11.21 -16.69
N VAL A 358 -34.03 10.88 -17.01
CA VAL A 358 -33.61 10.60 -18.41
C VAL A 358 -34.38 9.44 -19.01
N VAL A 359 -34.61 8.35 -18.30
CA VAL A 359 -35.37 7.19 -18.79
C VAL A 359 -36.84 7.59 -19.01
N VAL A 360 -37.48 8.32 -18.10
CA VAL A 360 -38.85 8.80 -18.23
C VAL A 360 -38.96 9.70 -19.46
N ARG A 361 -38.10 10.71 -19.64
CA ARG A 361 -38.12 11.62 -20.77
C ARG A 361 -37.87 10.92 -22.09
N ARG A 362 -36.88 10.02 -22.14
CA ARG A 362 -36.61 9.18 -23.32
C ARG A 362 -37.81 8.35 -23.72
N THR A 363 -38.41 7.64 -22.78
CA THR A 363 -39.56 6.78 -23.00
C THR A 363 -40.78 7.60 -23.45
N THR A 364 -40.98 8.79 -22.87
CA THR A 364 -42.05 9.72 -23.29
C THR A 364 -41.83 10.20 -24.72
N TYR A 365 -40.61 10.55 -25.10
CA TYR A 365 -40.26 10.94 -26.47
C TYR A 365 -40.49 9.78 -27.45
N GLU A 366 -40.02 8.59 -27.12
CA GLU A 366 -40.17 7.38 -27.94
C GLU A 366 -41.65 7.00 -28.09
N LEU A 367 -42.43 7.08 -27.00
CA LEU A 367 -43.86 6.84 -27.01
C LEU A 367 -44.59 7.83 -27.94
N ARG A 368 -44.30 9.13 -27.79
CA ARG A 368 -44.87 10.16 -28.67
C ARG A 368 -44.57 9.88 -30.14
N LYS A 369 -43.32 9.52 -30.46
CA LYS A 369 -42.90 9.19 -31.82
C LYS A 369 -43.56 7.90 -32.35
N ALA A 370 -43.69 6.90 -31.50
CA ALA A 370 -44.36 5.66 -31.83
C ALA A 370 -45.89 5.88 -32.07
N GLU A 371 -46.53 6.68 -31.21
CA GLU A 371 -47.95 7.03 -31.37
C GLU A 371 -48.18 7.90 -32.63
N GLU A 372 -47.31 8.90 -32.90
CA GLU A 372 -47.35 9.67 -34.15
C GLU A 372 -47.23 8.75 -35.39
N ARG A 373 -46.35 7.76 -35.37
CA ARG A 373 -46.13 6.82 -36.46
C ARG A 373 -47.31 5.84 -36.60
N ALA A 374 -47.81 5.29 -35.49
CA ALA A 374 -48.95 4.39 -35.46
C ALA A 374 -50.22 5.07 -36.03
N HIS A 375 -50.45 6.34 -35.68
CA HIS A 375 -51.55 7.13 -36.18
C HIS A 375 -51.49 7.30 -37.70
N ILE A 376 -50.30 7.53 -38.27
CA ILE A 376 -50.13 7.58 -39.73
C ILE A 376 -50.38 6.22 -40.37
N LEU A 377 -49.84 5.15 -39.80
CA LEU A 377 -50.02 3.78 -40.31
C LEU A 377 -51.49 3.34 -40.28
N GLU A 378 -52.22 3.67 -39.21
CA GLU A 378 -53.68 3.42 -39.12
C GLU A 378 -54.43 4.05 -40.29
N GLY A 379 -54.15 5.32 -40.63
CA GLY A 379 -54.70 6.00 -41.77
C GLY A 379 -54.34 5.33 -43.11
N LEU A 380 -53.09 4.87 -43.27
CA LEU A 380 -52.60 4.16 -44.44
C LEU A 380 -53.30 2.77 -44.60
N ILE A 381 -53.53 2.07 -43.50
CA ILE A 381 -54.21 0.79 -43.47
C ILE A 381 -55.73 0.98 -43.91
N ILE A 382 -56.37 2.00 -43.31
CA ILE A 382 -57.79 2.36 -43.74
C ILE A 382 -57.86 2.65 -45.23
N ALA A 383 -56.89 3.42 -45.75
CA ALA A 383 -56.78 3.72 -47.17
C ALA A 383 -56.53 2.49 -48.05
N SER A 384 -55.66 1.57 -47.52
CA SER A 384 -55.37 0.30 -48.21
C SER A 384 -56.54 -0.64 -48.29
N ASP A 385 -57.35 -0.71 -47.23
CA ASP A 385 -58.56 -1.56 -47.17
C ASP A 385 -59.66 -1.01 -48.07
N ASN A 386 -59.67 0.27 -48.41
CA ASN A 386 -60.67 0.96 -49.28
C ASN A 386 -59.99 1.59 -50.52
N ILE A 387 -58.99 0.91 -51.07
CA ILE A 387 -58.08 1.48 -52.07
C ILE A 387 -58.78 2.03 -53.30
N ASP A 388 -59.80 1.34 -53.85
CA ASP A 388 -60.51 1.74 -55.03
C ASP A 388 -61.28 3.03 -54.80
N GLU A 389 -61.90 3.18 -53.62
CA GLU A 389 -62.60 4.38 -53.23
C GLU A 389 -61.74 5.56 -53.04
N VAL A 390 -60.57 5.33 -52.36
CA VAL A 390 -59.54 6.35 -52.15
C VAL A 390 -58.95 6.87 -53.45
N ILE A 391 -58.64 5.98 -54.41
CA ILE A 391 -58.16 6.36 -55.74
C ILE A 391 -59.23 7.17 -56.51
N ALA A 392 -60.51 6.73 -56.44
CA ALA A 392 -61.61 7.43 -57.11
C ALA A 392 -61.79 8.86 -56.56
N LEU A 393 -61.72 9.04 -55.21
CA LEU A 393 -61.80 10.34 -54.54
C LEU A 393 -60.65 11.27 -54.91
N ILE A 394 -59.46 10.74 -54.94
CA ILE A 394 -58.24 11.52 -55.27
C ILE A 394 -58.29 11.97 -56.73
N ARG A 395 -58.71 11.10 -57.66
CA ARG A 395 -58.83 11.41 -59.06
C ARG A 395 -59.98 12.42 -59.36
N ALA A 396 -61.08 12.41 -58.57
CA ALA A 396 -62.19 13.33 -58.66
C ALA A 396 -61.91 14.70 -58.01
N SER A 397 -60.75 14.94 -57.44
CA SER A 397 -60.37 16.19 -56.80
C SER A 397 -59.48 17.04 -57.72
N SER A 398 -59.65 18.35 -57.67
CA SER A 398 -59.00 19.29 -58.57
C SER A 398 -57.55 19.63 -58.04
N ASN A 399 -57.29 19.46 -56.75
CA ASN A 399 -55.96 19.71 -56.11
C ASN A 399 -55.79 18.82 -54.88
N ALA A 400 -54.58 18.81 -54.31
CA ALA A 400 -54.24 17.98 -53.16
C ALA A 400 -55.02 18.39 -51.89
N ASP A 401 -55.34 19.65 -51.69
CA ASP A 401 -56.08 20.13 -50.52
C ASP A 401 -57.56 19.66 -50.57
N GLU A 402 -58.24 19.73 -51.72
CA GLU A 402 -59.57 19.20 -51.91
C GLU A 402 -59.64 17.66 -51.73
N ALA A 403 -58.60 16.95 -52.20
CA ALA A 403 -58.50 15.52 -51.97
C ALA A 403 -58.36 15.20 -50.46
N ARG A 404 -57.61 15.97 -49.71
CA ARG A 404 -57.47 15.82 -48.24
C ARG A 404 -58.78 16.04 -47.52
N GLU A 405 -59.51 17.15 -47.84
CA GLU A 405 -60.83 17.46 -47.25
C GLU A 405 -61.83 16.34 -47.49
N LYS A 406 -61.98 15.83 -48.73
CA LYS A 406 -62.86 14.70 -49.03
C LYS A 406 -62.53 13.40 -48.34
N LEU A 407 -61.20 13.11 -48.18
CA LEU A 407 -60.72 11.93 -47.42
C LEU A 407 -61.01 12.05 -45.92
N ILE A 408 -60.87 13.24 -45.35
CA ILE A 408 -61.20 13.52 -43.95
C ILE A 408 -62.74 13.31 -43.74
N GLU A 409 -63.53 13.90 -44.56
CA GLU A 409 -65.02 13.82 -44.46
C GLU A 409 -65.51 12.36 -44.59
N ARG A 410 -64.97 11.65 -45.58
CA ARG A 410 -65.43 10.31 -45.93
C ARG A 410 -65.02 9.21 -44.95
N PHE A 411 -63.77 9.19 -44.57
CA PHE A 411 -63.14 8.17 -43.73
C PHE A 411 -62.95 8.60 -42.29
N LYS A 412 -63.36 9.81 -41.90
CA LYS A 412 -63.13 10.44 -40.57
C LYS A 412 -61.63 10.43 -40.14
N LEU A 413 -60.76 10.67 -41.09
CA LEU A 413 -59.35 10.73 -40.91
C LEU A 413 -58.90 12.06 -40.29
N SER A 414 -57.76 12.09 -39.62
CA SER A 414 -57.14 13.33 -39.27
C SER A 414 -56.42 14.00 -40.47
N GLU A 415 -56.11 15.28 -40.36
CA GLU A 415 -55.47 16.03 -41.46
C GLU A 415 -54.04 15.39 -41.75
N ILE A 416 -53.32 14.91 -40.71
CA ILE A 416 -52.04 14.23 -40.85
C ILE A 416 -52.20 12.90 -41.61
N GLN A 417 -53.20 12.10 -41.29
CA GLN A 417 -53.48 10.84 -41.96
C GLN A 417 -53.91 11.08 -43.44
N ALA A 418 -54.79 12.02 -43.69
CA ALA A 418 -55.18 12.38 -45.04
C ALA A 418 -54.05 12.91 -45.91
N LYS A 419 -53.14 13.71 -45.31
CA LYS A 419 -51.90 14.16 -45.97
C LYS A 419 -50.99 12.98 -46.33
N ALA A 420 -50.78 12.06 -45.42
CA ALA A 420 -49.95 10.87 -45.65
C ALA A 420 -50.54 9.97 -46.78
N ILE A 421 -51.86 9.88 -46.87
CA ILE A 421 -52.51 9.12 -47.93
C ILE A 421 -52.29 9.79 -49.28
N VAL A 422 -52.45 11.10 -49.37
CA VAL A 422 -52.28 11.86 -50.65
C VAL A 422 -50.84 11.79 -51.12
N GLU A 423 -49.90 11.76 -50.21
CA GLU A 423 -48.43 11.64 -50.48
C GLU A 423 -47.94 10.19 -50.67
N MET A 424 -48.86 9.19 -50.57
CA MET A 424 -48.56 7.79 -50.70
C MET A 424 -48.07 7.41 -52.09
N ARG A 425 -47.02 6.64 -52.19
CA ARG A 425 -46.39 6.19 -53.43
C ARG A 425 -47.18 4.98 -53.99
N LEU A 426 -47.37 4.89 -55.30
CA LEU A 426 -48.12 3.80 -55.97
C LEU A 426 -47.52 2.39 -55.61
N ARG A 427 -46.20 2.24 -55.34
CA ARG A 427 -45.68 0.97 -55.00
C ARG A 427 -46.16 0.43 -53.61
N GLN A 428 -46.64 1.31 -52.76
CA GLN A 428 -47.18 0.96 -51.44
C GLN A 428 -48.57 0.33 -51.50
N LEU A 429 -49.19 0.32 -52.71
CA LEU A 429 -50.47 -0.29 -52.96
C LEU A 429 -50.41 -1.78 -53.31
N THR A 430 -49.18 -2.36 -53.39
CA THR A 430 -49.00 -3.80 -53.67
C THR A 430 -49.29 -4.63 -52.42
N GLY A 431 -49.87 -5.83 -52.57
CA GLY A 431 -50.24 -6.67 -51.44
C GLY A 431 -49.08 -6.95 -50.46
N LEU A 432 -47.88 -7.17 -50.98
CA LEU A 432 -46.66 -7.36 -50.15
C LEU A 432 -46.33 -6.15 -49.27
N GLU A 433 -46.54 -4.92 -49.76
CA GLU A 433 -46.30 -3.71 -48.98
C GLU A 433 -47.48 -3.46 -48.00
N GLN A 434 -48.70 -3.85 -48.31
CA GLN A 434 -49.81 -3.80 -47.37
C GLN A 434 -49.56 -4.71 -46.15
N ASP A 435 -49.10 -5.95 -46.37
CA ASP A 435 -48.75 -6.88 -45.30
C ASP A 435 -47.61 -6.31 -44.41
N LYS A 436 -46.64 -5.62 -45.01
CA LYS A 436 -45.60 -4.94 -44.25
C LYS A 436 -46.12 -3.79 -43.39
N LEU A 437 -47.04 -2.96 -43.91
CA LEU A 437 -47.65 -1.87 -43.15
C LEU A 437 -48.41 -2.40 -41.93
N ARG A 438 -49.15 -3.50 -42.09
CA ARG A 438 -49.83 -4.15 -40.96
C ARG A 438 -48.86 -4.74 -39.95
N SER A 439 -47.84 -5.46 -40.40
CA SER A 439 -46.80 -5.98 -39.51
C SER A 439 -46.11 -4.86 -38.76
N GLU A 440 -45.72 -3.75 -39.43
CA GLU A 440 -45.12 -2.57 -38.77
C GLU A 440 -46.10 -1.96 -37.73
N TYR A 441 -47.39 -1.89 -38.03
CA TYR A 441 -48.38 -1.37 -37.09
C TYR A 441 -48.50 -2.26 -35.85
N ASP A 442 -48.57 -3.58 -36.03
CA ASP A 442 -48.71 -4.54 -34.94
C ASP A 442 -47.46 -4.52 -34.03
N GLU A 443 -46.25 -4.52 -34.62
CA GLU A 443 -44.99 -4.38 -33.88
C GLU A 443 -44.93 -3.06 -33.08
N LEU A 444 -45.41 -1.98 -33.69
CA LEU A 444 -45.44 -0.67 -33.05
C LEU A 444 -46.46 -0.61 -31.92
N MET A 445 -47.62 -1.28 -32.04
CA MET A 445 -48.62 -1.38 -30.97
C MET A 445 -48.06 -2.14 -29.75
N ILE A 446 -47.25 -3.20 -29.98
CA ILE A 446 -46.54 -3.92 -28.92
C ILE A 446 -45.54 -2.98 -28.24
N THR A 447 -44.75 -2.23 -29.02
CA THR A 447 -43.81 -1.24 -28.53
C THR A 447 -44.48 -0.14 -27.71
N ILE A 448 -45.59 0.40 -28.17
CA ILE A 448 -46.41 1.41 -27.46
C ILE A 448 -46.90 0.87 -26.11
N ALA A 449 -47.39 -0.38 -26.09
CA ALA A 449 -47.82 -1.01 -24.85
C ALA A 449 -46.65 -1.18 -23.86
N ASP A 450 -45.48 -1.59 -24.34
CA ASP A 450 -44.27 -1.72 -23.55
C ASP A 450 -43.79 -0.37 -22.99
N LEU A 451 -43.74 0.68 -23.82
CA LEU A 451 -43.36 2.04 -23.40
C LEU A 451 -44.34 2.62 -22.36
N LYS A 452 -45.66 2.34 -22.50
CA LYS A 452 -46.63 2.72 -21.48
C LYS A 452 -46.45 2.00 -20.17
N ASP A 453 -46.15 0.70 -20.20
CA ASP A 453 -45.84 -0.08 -19.01
C ASP A 453 -44.59 0.43 -18.28
N ILE A 454 -43.54 0.82 -19.03
CA ILE A 454 -42.33 1.44 -18.46
C ILE A 454 -42.65 2.77 -17.76
N LEU A 455 -43.49 3.61 -18.35
CA LEU A 455 -43.90 4.89 -17.75
C LEU A 455 -44.79 4.70 -16.51
N GLU A 456 -45.59 3.67 -16.46
CA GLU A 456 -46.50 3.39 -15.35
C GLU A 456 -45.72 2.83 -14.13
N LYS A 457 -44.77 1.87 -14.33
CA LYS A 457 -44.09 1.12 -13.27
C LYS A 457 -42.71 1.66 -12.97
N LYS A 458 -42.52 2.14 -11.73
CA LYS A 458 -41.22 2.63 -11.26
C LYS A 458 -40.18 1.51 -11.19
N GLU A 459 -40.57 0.34 -10.75
CA GLU A 459 -39.74 -0.85 -10.61
C GLU A 459 -39.06 -1.21 -11.95
N ARG A 460 -39.81 -1.17 -13.00
CA ARG A 460 -39.32 -1.48 -14.35
C ARG A 460 -38.31 -0.43 -14.84
N ARG A 461 -38.55 0.86 -14.53
CA ARG A 461 -37.56 1.91 -14.85
C ARG A 461 -36.25 1.71 -14.09
N MET A 462 -36.31 1.27 -12.83
CA MET A 462 -35.15 0.96 -12.05
C MET A 462 -34.39 -0.26 -12.59
N GLU A 463 -35.09 -1.28 -13.05
CA GLU A 463 -34.52 -2.44 -13.73
C GLU A 463 -33.79 -2.04 -15.02
N ILE A 464 -34.39 -1.19 -15.85
CA ILE A 464 -33.76 -0.64 -17.07
C ILE A 464 -32.44 0.11 -16.71
N ILE A 465 -32.46 0.93 -15.65
CA ILE A 465 -31.26 1.65 -15.20
C ILE A 465 -30.16 0.67 -14.76
N LYS A 466 -30.56 -0.38 -14.02
CA LYS A 466 -29.65 -1.43 -13.58
C LYS A 466 -29.01 -2.16 -14.78
N ASP A 467 -29.81 -2.58 -15.74
CA ASP A 467 -29.35 -3.27 -16.93
C ASP A 467 -28.40 -2.40 -17.77
N GLU A 468 -28.74 -1.13 -17.98
CA GLU A 468 -27.85 -0.18 -18.65
C GLU A 468 -26.51 -0.01 -17.93
N LEU A 469 -26.50 0.02 -16.59
CA LEU A 469 -25.28 0.11 -15.79
C LEU A 469 -24.45 -1.19 -15.86
N LEU A 470 -25.08 -2.36 -15.90
CA LEU A 470 -24.39 -3.63 -16.10
C LEU A 470 -23.73 -3.69 -17.48
N VAL A 471 -24.40 -3.23 -18.53
CA VAL A 471 -23.80 -3.09 -19.86
C VAL A 471 -22.60 -2.14 -19.85
N VAL A 472 -22.67 -1.04 -19.11
CA VAL A 472 -21.55 -0.11 -18.92
C VAL A 472 -20.40 -0.79 -18.19
N LYS A 473 -20.69 -1.57 -17.14
CA LYS A 473 -19.68 -2.34 -16.40
C LYS A 473 -18.98 -3.35 -17.30
N ASP A 474 -19.71 -4.12 -18.08
CA ASP A 474 -19.15 -5.11 -19.01
C ASP A 474 -18.28 -4.48 -20.10
N LYS A 475 -18.66 -3.28 -20.56
CA LYS A 475 -17.96 -2.60 -21.67
C LYS A 475 -16.71 -1.83 -21.24
N TYR A 476 -16.71 -1.27 -20.04
CA TYR A 476 -15.67 -0.35 -19.56
C TYR A 476 -15.06 -0.73 -18.20
N GLY A 477 -15.60 -1.75 -17.53
CA GLY A 477 -15.08 -2.21 -16.25
C GLY A 477 -13.64 -2.73 -16.39
N ASP A 478 -12.82 -2.39 -15.43
CA ASP A 478 -11.45 -2.83 -15.32
C ASP A 478 -11.10 -3.13 -13.86
N GLU A 479 -9.91 -3.70 -13.65
CA GLU A 479 -9.41 -3.96 -12.31
C GLU A 479 -8.98 -2.66 -11.60
N ARG A 480 -9.04 -2.70 -10.28
CA ARG A 480 -8.56 -1.62 -9.43
C ARG A 480 -7.05 -1.41 -9.63
N ARG A 481 -6.63 -0.16 -9.77
CA ARG A 481 -5.21 0.24 -9.88
C ARG A 481 -4.58 0.49 -8.52
N SER A 482 -5.30 1.17 -7.62
CA SER A 482 -4.79 1.51 -6.28
C SER A 482 -4.95 0.33 -5.31
N VAL A 483 -3.88 -0.03 -4.62
CA VAL A 483 -3.89 -1.04 -3.55
C VAL A 483 -4.39 -0.40 -2.26
N ILE A 484 -5.10 -1.16 -1.42
CA ILE A 484 -5.62 -0.68 -0.13
C ILE A 484 -4.88 -1.42 0.99
N GLU A 485 -4.20 -0.66 1.83
CA GLU A 485 -3.66 -1.13 3.12
C GLU A 485 -4.59 -0.63 4.24
N TYR A 486 -5.38 -1.53 4.78
CA TYR A 486 -6.40 -1.21 5.79
C TYR A 486 -5.83 -0.81 7.15
N ALA A 487 -4.68 -1.31 7.51
CA ALA A 487 -3.99 -0.99 8.74
C ALA A 487 -3.45 0.45 8.69
N GLY A 488 -4.21 1.39 9.18
CA GLY A 488 -3.91 2.81 9.23
C GLY A 488 -3.79 3.29 10.65
N GLY A 489 -2.68 3.07 11.23
CA GLY A 489 -2.09 3.87 12.29
C GLY A 489 -0.70 4.24 11.79
N ASP A 490 0.08 5.00 12.50
CA ASP A 490 1.53 5.02 12.30
C ASP A 490 2.02 3.57 12.47
N LEU A 491 1.84 2.76 11.40
CA LEU A 491 2.44 1.44 11.32
C LEU A 491 3.92 1.67 11.52
N SER A 492 4.37 1.34 12.70
CA SER A 492 5.78 1.20 12.95
C SER A 492 6.27 0.15 11.96
N ILE A 493 7.48 0.27 11.48
CA ILE A 493 8.12 -0.78 10.66
C ILE A 493 8.00 -2.14 11.35
N GLU A 494 7.87 -2.15 12.65
CA GLU A 494 7.61 -3.29 13.52
C GLU A 494 6.39 -4.13 13.11
N ASP A 495 5.26 -3.48 12.81
CA ASP A 495 4.00 -4.18 12.49
C ASP A 495 4.03 -4.87 11.12
N MET A 496 5.04 -4.59 10.30
CA MET A 496 5.19 -5.18 8.96
C MET A 496 6.27 -6.27 8.89
N ILE A 497 7.02 -6.46 9.97
CA ILE A 497 8.07 -7.48 10.06
C ILE A 497 7.55 -8.60 10.96
N PRO A 498 7.54 -9.87 10.51
CA PRO A 498 7.20 -10.99 11.38
C PRO A 498 8.09 -10.99 12.61
N ASP A 499 7.52 -11.21 13.80
CA ASP A 499 8.28 -11.31 15.05
C ASP A 499 8.92 -12.69 15.17
N GLU A 500 9.85 -12.98 14.27
CA GLU A 500 10.59 -14.24 14.23
C GLU A 500 11.78 -14.19 15.16
N GLN A 501 12.16 -15.37 15.67
CA GLN A 501 13.39 -15.56 16.42
C GLN A 501 14.59 -15.49 15.47
N VAL A 502 15.55 -14.65 15.80
CA VAL A 502 16.76 -14.47 15.01
C VAL A 502 18.00 -14.65 15.89
N VAL A 503 19.04 -15.18 15.28
CA VAL A 503 20.37 -15.30 15.89
C VAL A 503 21.17 -14.07 15.51
N ILE A 504 21.62 -13.33 16.50
CA ILE A 504 22.48 -12.16 16.31
C ILE A 504 23.90 -12.57 16.63
N THR A 505 24.81 -12.33 15.70
CA THR A 505 26.22 -12.66 15.87
C THR A 505 27.08 -11.42 15.77
N ILE A 506 28.05 -11.30 16.69
CA ILE A 506 29.05 -10.24 16.68
C ILE A 506 30.42 -10.86 16.70
N SER A 507 31.27 -10.43 15.77
CA SER A 507 32.67 -10.86 15.74
C SER A 507 33.55 -9.99 16.62
N HIS A 508 34.76 -10.48 16.93
CA HIS A 508 35.78 -9.76 17.69
C HIS A 508 36.18 -8.41 17.05
N ALA A 509 36.15 -8.34 15.73
CA ALA A 509 36.40 -7.10 15.00
C ALA A 509 35.19 -6.15 14.93
N GLY A 510 34.07 -6.51 15.57
CA GLY A 510 32.88 -5.68 15.68
C GLY A 510 31.95 -5.72 14.46
N TYR A 511 31.91 -6.82 13.69
CA TYR A 511 30.91 -7.05 12.65
C TYR A 511 29.65 -7.69 13.25
N ILE A 512 28.50 -7.19 12.92
CA ILE A 512 27.18 -7.66 13.40
C ILE A 512 26.30 -8.06 12.22
N LYS A 513 25.52 -9.12 12.40
CA LYS A 513 24.42 -9.54 11.53
C LYS A 513 23.34 -10.24 12.32
N ARG A 514 22.12 -10.31 11.76
CA ARG A 514 21.07 -11.22 12.19
C ARG A 514 20.84 -12.30 11.14
N THR A 515 20.50 -13.49 11.58
CA THR A 515 20.20 -14.65 10.73
C THR A 515 18.98 -15.35 11.31
N SER A 516 18.04 -15.83 10.49
CA SER A 516 16.89 -16.61 11.01
C SER A 516 17.36 -17.81 11.80
N LEU A 517 16.71 -18.09 12.93
CA LEU A 517 17.05 -19.23 13.78
C LEU A 517 16.88 -20.56 13.04
N THR A 518 15.94 -20.64 12.10
CA THR A 518 15.65 -21.84 11.28
C THR A 518 16.84 -22.28 10.42
N GLU A 519 17.77 -21.39 10.12
CA GLU A 519 19.01 -21.78 9.43
C GLU A 519 19.97 -22.64 10.26
N TYR A 520 19.79 -22.78 11.58
CA TYR A 520 20.65 -23.55 12.47
C TYR A 520 20.02 -24.90 12.82
N LYS A 521 20.53 -26.00 12.23
CA LYS A 521 20.07 -27.37 12.51
C LYS A 521 20.62 -27.89 13.82
N THR A 522 19.83 -28.60 14.62
CA THR A 522 20.22 -29.29 15.86
C THR A 522 21.19 -30.46 15.56
N GLN A 523 22.23 -30.65 16.37
CA GLN A 523 23.19 -31.74 16.27
C GLN A 523 23.41 -32.39 17.62
N ASN A 524 23.73 -33.70 17.64
CA ASN A 524 24.05 -34.42 18.86
C ASN A 524 25.44 -33.98 19.41
N ARG A 525 25.64 -34.20 20.73
CA ARG A 525 26.93 -33.92 21.39
C ARG A 525 28.06 -34.68 20.73
N GLY A 526 29.24 -34.05 20.64
CA GLY A 526 30.44 -34.65 20.01
C GLY A 526 30.49 -34.51 18.51
N GLY A 527 29.54 -33.83 17.88
CA GLY A 527 29.56 -33.50 16.46
C GLY A 527 30.69 -32.50 16.11
N VAL A 528 30.97 -32.37 14.83
CA VAL A 528 32.03 -31.46 14.32
C VAL A 528 31.55 -30.01 14.24
N GLY A 529 30.25 -29.79 14.30
CA GLY A 529 29.63 -28.48 14.16
C GLY A 529 29.50 -28.00 12.71
N GLN A 530 28.79 -26.88 12.52
CA GLN A 530 28.61 -26.22 11.21
C GLN A 530 29.24 -24.83 11.25
N LYS A 531 29.66 -24.32 10.09
CA LYS A 531 30.25 -22.99 10.00
C LYS A 531 29.18 -21.93 10.19
N ALA A 532 29.30 -21.12 11.25
CA ALA A 532 28.32 -20.09 11.60
C ALA A 532 28.59 -18.72 10.95
N SER A 533 29.82 -18.47 10.50
CA SER A 533 30.22 -17.24 9.81
C SER A 533 31.53 -17.40 9.09
N THR A 534 31.76 -16.57 8.07
CA THR A 534 33.08 -16.42 7.44
C THR A 534 33.74 -15.16 7.99
N THR A 535 34.82 -15.31 8.71
CA THR A 535 35.59 -14.20 9.28
C THR A 535 36.86 -13.94 8.49
N ARG A 536 37.48 -12.76 8.66
CA ARG A 536 38.82 -12.50 8.15
C ARG A 536 39.86 -13.32 8.92
N ASN A 537 41.08 -13.50 8.36
CA ASN A 537 42.20 -14.20 9.00
C ASN A 537 42.51 -13.52 10.30
N GLU A 538 42.16 -13.74 11.44
CA GLU A 538 42.36 -13.11 12.77
C GLU A 538 41.04 -12.66 13.43
N ASP A 539 39.90 -12.70 12.77
CA ASP A 539 38.61 -12.37 13.37
C ASP A 539 37.84 -13.66 13.74
N PHE A 540 37.11 -13.66 14.84
CA PHE A 540 36.30 -14.78 15.30
C PHE A 540 34.97 -14.28 15.91
N LEU A 541 33.98 -15.15 16.03
CA LEU A 541 32.72 -14.82 16.69
C LEU A 541 32.92 -14.74 18.19
N GLU A 542 32.73 -13.55 18.76
CA GLU A 542 32.89 -13.32 20.21
C GLU A 542 31.56 -13.45 20.94
N HIS A 543 30.46 -12.99 20.32
CA HIS A 543 29.13 -13.02 20.92
C HIS A 543 28.08 -13.62 19.97
N LEU A 544 27.21 -14.45 20.56
CA LEU A 544 26.03 -14.99 19.93
C LEU A 544 24.88 -14.93 20.92
N PHE A 545 23.74 -14.42 20.48
CA PHE A 545 22.51 -14.41 21.27
C PHE A 545 21.28 -14.46 20.39
N VAL A 546 20.16 -14.82 20.98
CA VAL A 546 18.86 -14.96 20.31
C VAL A 546 17.94 -13.88 20.84
N GLY A 547 17.19 -13.27 19.93
CA GLY A 547 16.15 -12.30 20.23
C GLY A 547 15.07 -12.36 19.14
N THR A 548 13.98 -11.63 19.32
CA THR A 548 12.94 -11.49 18.29
C THR A 548 13.11 -10.15 17.52
N ASN A 549 12.58 -10.09 16.30
CA ASN A 549 12.73 -8.92 15.43
C ASN A 549 12.22 -7.62 16.06
N HIS A 550 11.15 -7.68 16.86
CA HIS A 550 10.49 -6.48 17.40
C HIS A 550 11.11 -5.98 18.71
N GLN A 551 12.02 -6.73 19.30
CA GLN A 551 12.65 -6.33 20.56
C GLN A 551 13.59 -5.13 20.39
N TYR A 552 13.74 -4.36 21.47
CA TYR A 552 14.80 -3.38 21.58
C TYR A 552 16.11 -4.05 22.00
N MET A 553 17.16 -3.67 21.31
CA MET A 553 18.51 -4.08 21.64
C MET A 553 19.23 -2.96 22.35
N LEU A 554 19.68 -3.20 23.56
CA LEU A 554 20.60 -2.34 24.31
C LEU A 554 22.02 -2.86 24.12
N PHE A 555 22.91 -2.02 23.66
CA PHE A 555 24.32 -2.31 23.43
C PHE A 555 25.14 -1.65 24.52
N PHE A 556 25.80 -2.42 25.35
CA PHE A 556 26.66 -1.92 26.39
C PHE A 556 28.12 -2.05 25.96
N THR A 557 28.84 -0.95 25.98
CA THR A 557 30.24 -0.91 25.54
C THR A 557 31.24 -1.18 26.66
N GLN A 558 32.46 -1.57 26.30
CA GLN A 558 33.58 -1.80 27.18
C GLN A 558 33.85 -0.59 28.08
N LYS A 559 33.72 0.63 27.54
CA LYS A 559 33.87 1.90 28.25
C LYS A 559 32.65 2.30 29.09
N GLY A 560 31.60 1.49 29.12
CA GLY A 560 30.44 1.69 29.97
C GLY A 560 29.38 2.61 29.39
N LYS A 561 29.27 2.79 28.06
CA LYS A 561 28.18 3.46 27.38
C LYS A 561 27.06 2.48 26.99
N CYS A 562 25.84 2.97 26.83
CA CYS A 562 24.68 2.23 26.34
C CYS A 562 24.11 2.92 25.10
N PHE A 563 23.86 2.14 24.04
CA PHE A 563 23.19 2.53 22.80
C PHE A 563 21.94 1.66 22.59
N TRP A 564 21.01 2.11 21.74
CA TRP A 564 19.76 1.42 21.42
C TRP A 564 19.63 1.16 19.92
N MET A 565 19.01 0.05 19.59
CA MET A 565 18.59 -0.30 18.23
C MET A 565 17.44 -1.29 18.29
N ARG A 566 16.56 -1.29 17.31
CA ARG A 566 15.63 -2.38 17.09
C ARG A 566 16.32 -3.57 16.45
N VAL A 567 15.93 -4.79 16.80
CA VAL A 567 16.57 -5.99 16.25
C VAL A 567 16.40 -6.06 14.73
N TYR A 568 15.24 -5.66 14.18
CA TYR A 568 15.04 -5.64 12.74
C TYR A 568 15.90 -4.63 11.97
N GLU A 569 16.47 -3.63 12.65
CA GLU A 569 17.43 -2.68 12.06
C GLU A 569 18.82 -3.28 11.89
N ILE A 570 19.11 -4.41 12.55
CA ILE A 570 20.36 -5.15 12.37
C ILE A 570 20.35 -5.81 10.99
N PRO A 571 21.40 -5.64 10.18
CA PRO A 571 21.46 -6.19 8.83
C PRO A 571 21.25 -7.70 8.80
N GLU A 572 20.36 -8.16 7.93
CA GLU A 572 20.15 -9.57 7.68
C GLU A 572 21.30 -10.16 6.86
N GLY A 573 21.68 -11.36 7.18
CA GLY A 573 22.76 -12.04 6.49
C GLY A 573 22.67 -13.55 6.62
N SER A 574 23.07 -14.28 5.56
CA SER A 574 23.20 -15.73 5.62
C SER A 574 24.24 -16.18 6.64
N LYS A 575 24.23 -17.45 7.04
CA LYS A 575 25.25 -18.03 7.95
C LYS A 575 26.69 -17.68 7.59
N THR A 576 27.00 -17.68 6.30
CA THR A 576 28.36 -17.47 5.81
C THR A 576 28.72 -16.01 5.56
N SER A 577 27.78 -15.07 5.62
CA SER A 577 28.05 -13.65 5.41
C SER A 577 28.87 -13.05 6.53
N LYS A 578 29.64 -11.99 6.27
CA LYS A 578 30.51 -11.32 7.26
C LYS A 578 29.76 -10.37 8.17
N GLY A 579 28.53 -9.97 7.81
CA GLY A 579 27.79 -8.90 8.50
C GLY A 579 28.33 -7.50 8.18
N ARG A 580 27.84 -6.50 8.94
CA ARG A 580 28.26 -5.09 8.82
C ARG A 580 28.95 -4.63 10.10
N ALA A 581 29.89 -3.69 9.98
CA ALA A 581 30.57 -3.14 11.14
C ALA A 581 29.58 -2.39 12.04
N ILE A 582 29.58 -2.69 13.33
CA ILE A 582 28.66 -2.11 14.32
C ILE A 582 28.81 -0.59 14.43
N GLN A 583 30.00 -0.06 14.13
CA GLN A 583 30.30 1.37 14.10
C GLN A 583 29.51 2.12 13.00
N ASN A 584 29.00 1.42 11.99
CA ASN A 584 28.12 1.98 10.94
C ASN A 584 26.65 1.96 11.34
N LEU A 585 26.30 1.27 12.41
CA LEU A 585 24.94 1.13 12.91
C LEU A 585 24.68 1.98 14.15
N ILE A 586 25.65 2.08 15.04
CA ILE A 586 25.61 2.89 16.25
C ILE A 586 26.81 3.83 16.29
N ASN A 587 26.63 5.02 16.86
CA ASN A 587 27.69 6.04 16.93
C ASN A 587 28.69 5.75 18.08
N ILE A 588 29.42 4.64 17.92
CA ILE A 588 30.43 4.18 18.89
C ILE A 588 31.82 4.78 18.58
N GLU A 589 32.63 5.02 19.58
CA GLU A 589 34.02 5.48 19.43
C GLU A 589 34.88 4.38 18.79
N GLN A 590 35.89 4.75 17.99
CA GLN A 590 36.72 3.79 17.25
C GLN A 590 37.50 2.81 18.13
N ASP A 591 37.82 3.20 19.36
CA ASP A 591 38.58 2.42 20.35
C ASP A 591 37.67 1.75 21.40
N ASP A 592 36.33 1.80 21.25
CA ASP A 592 35.37 1.14 22.11
C ASP A 592 34.79 -0.11 21.44
N LYS A 593 34.35 -1.09 22.23
CA LYS A 593 33.74 -2.34 21.75
C LYS A 593 32.48 -2.64 22.53
N VAL A 594 31.49 -3.22 21.88
CA VAL A 594 30.31 -3.74 22.57
C VAL A 594 30.67 -5.02 23.32
N LYS A 595 30.29 -5.09 24.58
CA LYS A 595 30.58 -6.22 25.47
C LYS A 595 29.34 -6.97 25.96
N ALA A 596 28.22 -6.28 26.03
CA ALA A 596 26.97 -6.91 26.47
C ALA A 596 25.79 -6.40 25.73
N PHE A 597 24.77 -7.26 25.67
CA PHE A 597 23.53 -7.02 24.96
C PHE A 597 22.38 -7.36 25.88
N ILE A 598 21.32 -6.57 25.80
CA ILE A 598 20.05 -6.87 26.45
C ILE A 598 18.94 -6.70 25.41
N CYS A 599 18.21 -7.77 25.12
CA CYS A 599 16.94 -7.69 24.43
C CYS A 599 15.88 -7.31 25.45
N THR A 600 15.08 -6.29 25.17
CA THR A 600 14.02 -5.82 26.05
C THR A 600 12.76 -5.60 25.25
N GLN A 601 11.61 -5.82 25.86
CA GLN A 601 10.30 -5.62 25.23
C GLN A 601 10.05 -4.12 24.94
N ASP A 602 8.93 -3.55 25.32
CA ASP A 602 8.64 -2.16 25.05
C ASP A 602 9.20 -1.23 26.13
N LEU A 603 10.03 -0.26 25.70
CA LEU A 603 10.59 0.78 26.58
C LEU A 603 9.58 1.91 26.86
N LYS A 604 8.37 1.87 26.33
CA LYS A 604 7.29 2.82 26.60
C LYS A 604 6.30 2.32 27.65
N ASP A 605 6.35 1.04 27.99
CA ASP A 605 5.52 0.45 29.04
C ASP A 605 6.07 0.86 30.40
N GLU A 606 5.34 1.75 31.11
CA GLU A 606 5.76 2.28 32.41
C GLU A 606 5.85 1.21 33.48
N ASP A 607 4.95 0.24 33.51
CA ASP A 607 4.96 -0.87 34.48
C ASP A 607 6.17 -1.76 34.26
N TYR A 608 6.48 -2.06 33.00
CA TYR A 608 7.63 -2.88 32.64
C TYR A 608 8.95 -2.19 33.02
N ILE A 609 9.18 -0.94 32.64
CA ILE A 609 10.45 -0.23 32.89
C ILE A 609 10.69 0.08 34.37
N ASN A 610 9.63 0.21 35.17
CA ASN A 610 9.71 0.47 36.62
C ASN A 610 9.92 -0.81 37.44
N SER A 611 9.51 -1.97 36.91
CA SER A 611 9.66 -3.28 37.56
C SER A 611 10.99 -3.98 37.24
N HIS A 612 11.75 -3.50 36.27
CA HIS A 612 12.97 -4.15 35.80
C HIS A 612 14.23 -3.33 36.09
N TYR A 613 15.35 -4.02 36.22
CA TYR A 613 16.66 -3.45 36.48
C TYR A 613 17.69 -4.02 35.51
N VAL A 614 18.76 -3.23 35.27
CA VAL A 614 19.93 -3.70 34.55
C VAL A 614 21.05 -3.89 35.57
N ILE A 615 21.49 -5.13 35.72
CA ILE A 615 22.66 -5.47 36.52
C ILE A 615 23.87 -5.65 35.63
N MET A 616 24.98 -5.08 36.01
CA MET A 616 26.25 -5.06 35.25
C MET A 616 27.38 -5.59 36.08
N ALA A 617 28.33 -6.27 35.44
CA ALA A 617 29.57 -6.73 36.06
C ALA A 617 30.80 -6.32 35.25
N THR A 618 31.89 -5.99 35.92
CA THR A 618 33.17 -5.68 35.29
C THR A 618 34.17 -6.83 35.45
N LYS A 619 35.18 -6.86 34.62
CA LYS A 619 36.26 -7.88 34.69
C LYS A 619 36.98 -7.93 36.06
N LYS A 620 37.14 -6.80 36.72
CA LYS A 620 37.75 -6.73 38.08
C LYS A 620 36.75 -6.96 39.20
N GLY A 621 35.50 -7.47 38.85
CA GLY A 621 34.56 -7.94 39.83
C GLY A 621 33.71 -6.87 40.51
N GLN A 622 33.57 -5.68 39.91
CA GLN A 622 32.58 -4.70 40.36
C GLN A 622 31.21 -5.10 39.82
N VAL A 623 30.12 -4.83 40.57
CA VAL A 623 28.73 -5.08 40.21
C VAL A 623 27.93 -3.80 40.43
N LYS A 624 27.03 -3.49 39.50
CA LYS A 624 26.15 -2.34 39.57
C LYS A 624 24.74 -2.71 39.16
N LYS A 625 23.73 -2.19 39.86
CA LYS A 625 22.32 -2.33 39.55
C LYS A 625 21.74 -0.95 39.22
N THR A 626 21.00 -0.82 38.13
CA THR A 626 20.35 0.44 37.69
C THR A 626 18.94 0.14 37.25
N ALA A 627 17.93 0.96 37.60
CA ALA A 627 16.56 0.79 37.11
C ALA A 627 16.48 0.93 35.60
N LEU A 628 15.64 0.11 34.93
CA LEU A 628 15.49 0.11 33.47
C LEU A 628 14.91 1.44 32.96
N GLU A 629 14.10 2.13 33.79
CA GLU A 629 13.55 3.46 33.47
C GLU A 629 14.66 4.44 33.06
N GLN A 630 15.86 4.34 33.64
CA GLN A 630 16.98 5.21 33.28
C GLN A 630 17.52 5.01 31.87
N TYR A 631 17.11 3.93 31.20
CA TYR A 631 17.44 3.59 29.81
C TYR A 631 16.24 3.72 28.86
N SER A 632 15.05 4.18 29.31
CA SER A 632 13.83 4.26 28.50
C SER A 632 13.84 5.38 27.44
N ARG A 633 14.82 6.31 27.50
CA ARG A 633 14.92 7.44 26.56
C ARG A 633 16.14 7.31 25.65
N PRO A 634 15.97 6.68 24.46
CA PRO A 634 17.06 6.50 23.50
C PRO A 634 17.71 7.83 23.05
N ARG A 635 19.02 7.81 22.86
CA ARG A 635 19.79 8.92 22.29
C ARG A 635 20.78 8.38 21.27
N THR A 636 20.89 9.02 20.12
CA THR A 636 21.78 8.60 19.01
C THR A 636 23.27 8.52 19.43
N ASN A 637 23.71 9.38 20.34
CA ASN A 637 25.11 9.42 20.86
C ASN A 637 25.30 8.49 22.05
N GLY A 638 24.35 7.64 22.38
CA GLY A 638 24.38 6.80 23.58
C GLY A 638 24.34 7.59 24.90
N ILE A 639 24.28 6.86 26.00
CA ILE A 639 24.33 7.41 27.35
C ILE A 639 25.39 6.66 28.20
N ASN A 640 25.85 7.30 29.25
CA ASN A 640 26.71 6.61 30.23
C ASN A 640 25.87 5.61 31.03
N ALA A 641 26.27 4.35 31.07
CA ALA A 641 25.64 3.27 31.79
C ALA A 641 26.35 2.94 33.11
N ILE A 642 27.65 2.99 33.11
CA ILE A 642 28.50 2.76 34.29
C ILE A 642 29.81 3.55 34.13
N THR A 643 30.34 4.12 35.22
CA THR A 643 31.67 4.71 35.19
C THR A 643 32.70 3.61 35.47
N ILE A 644 33.48 3.27 34.46
CA ILE A 644 34.54 2.25 34.53
C ILE A 644 35.76 2.86 35.22
N LYS A 645 36.34 2.11 36.12
CA LYS A 645 37.61 2.48 36.79
C LYS A 645 38.79 2.26 35.85
N GLU A 646 39.92 2.90 36.17
CA GLU A 646 41.19 2.72 35.47
C GLU A 646 41.58 1.21 35.45
N ASP A 647 42.02 0.69 34.33
CA ASP A 647 42.38 -0.72 34.09
C ASP A 647 41.23 -1.76 34.29
N ASP A 648 39.96 -1.35 34.24
CA ASP A 648 38.81 -2.24 34.29
C ASP A 648 37.97 -2.14 32.98
N GLU A 649 37.10 -3.09 32.73
CA GLU A 649 36.25 -3.13 31.56
C GLU A 649 34.88 -3.68 31.96
N LEU A 650 33.82 -3.18 31.31
CA LEU A 650 32.50 -3.82 31.40
C LEU A 650 32.59 -5.21 30.75
N LEU A 651 32.12 -6.22 31.47
CA LEU A 651 32.10 -7.60 31.00
C LEU A 651 30.71 -8.03 30.49
N GLU A 652 29.71 -7.83 31.32
CA GLU A 652 28.35 -8.31 31.03
C GLU A 652 27.30 -7.41 31.67
N ALA A 653 26.12 -7.36 31.06
CA ALA A 653 24.90 -6.72 31.56
C ALA A 653 23.73 -7.66 31.39
N LYS A 654 22.82 -7.73 32.38
CA LYS A 654 21.64 -8.56 32.39
C LYS A 654 20.43 -7.75 32.84
N LEU A 655 19.27 -8.09 32.25
CA LEU A 655 17.98 -7.59 32.70
C LEU A 655 17.49 -8.48 33.84
N THR A 656 16.96 -7.87 34.91
CA THR A 656 16.45 -8.57 36.09
C THR A 656 15.18 -7.91 36.61
N THR A 657 14.40 -8.65 37.40
CA THR A 657 13.19 -8.15 38.08
C THR A 657 13.46 -7.61 39.49
N GLY A 658 14.73 -7.60 39.92
CA GLY A 658 15.10 -7.09 41.24
C GLY A 658 15.17 -8.14 42.33
N ASN A 659 14.60 -9.32 42.12
CA ASN A 659 14.52 -10.43 43.08
C ASN A 659 15.39 -11.62 42.69
N SER A 660 16.14 -11.52 41.63
CA SER A 660 17.01 -12.57 41.12
C SER A 660 18.23 -12.84 42.07
N GLN A 661 18.84 -13.96 41.87
CA GLN A 661 20.17 -14.24 42.50
C GLN A 661 21.25 -14.10 41.46
N VAL A 662 22.34 -13.45 41.83
CA VAL A 662 23.46 -13.16 40.93
C VAL A 662 24.59 -14.11 41.19
N MET A 663 25.11 -14.70 40.11
CA MET A 663 26.31 -15.53 40.21
C MET A 663 27.40 -15.01 39.29
N LEU A 664 28.59 -14.83 39.82
CA LEU A 664 29.80 -14.43 39.11
C LEU A 664 30.82 -15.57 39.10
N ALA A 665 31.42 -15.83 37.94
CA ALA A 665 32.43 -16.86 37.79
C ALA A 665 33.81 -16.28 37.42
N LEU A 666 34.85 -16.85 37.97
CA LEU A 666 36.24 -16.49 37.74
C LEU A 666 36.91 -17.46 36.76
N LYS A 667 37.85 -16.95 35.99
CA LYS A 667 38.73 -17.70 35.10
C LYS A 667 39.42 -18.88 35.81
N SER A 668 39.72 -18.70 37.08
CA SER A 668 40.32 -19.72 37.99
C SER A 668 39.34 -20.86 38.36
N GLY A 669 38.11 -20.89 37.86
CA GLY A 669 37.13 -21.95 38.11
C GLY A 669 36.36 -21.85 39.43
N LYS A 670 36.32 -20.67 40.05
CA LYS A 670 35.48 -20.37 41.21
C LYS A 670 34.27 -19.53 40.85
N ALA A 671 33.18 -19.64 41.61
CA ALA A 671 32.01 -18.82 41.45
C ALA A 671 31.43 -18.37 42.79
N ILE A 672 30.79 -17.22 42.85
CA ILE A 672 30.08 -16.70 44.01
C ILE A 672 28.62 -16.50 43.65
N ARG A 673 27.70 -16.88 44.53
CA ARG A 673 26.24 -16.67 44.44
C ARG A 673 25.80 -15.75 45.58
N PHE A 674 25.03 -14.70 45.25
CA PHE A 674 24.46 -13.78 46.24
C PHE A 674 23.12 -13.21 45.71
N GLU A 675 22.26 -12.78 46.65
CA GLU A 675 20.97 -12.17 46.31
C GLU A 675 21.17 -10.79 45.64
N GLU A 676 20.43 -10.53 44.57
CA GLU A 676 20.47 -9.23 43.87
C GLU A 676 20.12 -8.06 44.80
N ALA A 677 19.23 -8.28 45.79
CA ALA A 677 18.84 -7.28 46.79
C ALA A 677 20.03 -6.75 47.62
N LYS A 678 21.14 -7.51 47.71
CA LYS A 678 22.38 -7.04 48.34
C LYS A 678 23.10 -5.96 47.53
N THR A 679 22.64 -5.72 46.27
CA THR A 679 23.16 -4.63 45.44
C THR A 679 22.04 -3.56 45.27
N ARG A 680 22.21 -2.43 45.98
CA ARG A 680 21.24 -1.32 45.90
C ARG A 680 21.20 -0.73 44.49
N PRO A 681 20.03 -0.27 43.98
CA PRO A 681 19.95 0.51 42.75
C PRO A 681 20.83 1.77 42.83
N MET A 682 21.53 2.06 41.74
CA MET A 682 22.44 3.21 41.62
C MET A 682 22.16 3.94 40.28
N GLY A 683 22.43 5.26 40.28
CA GLY A 683 22.33 6.07 39.08
C GLY A 683 23.38 5.68 38.02
N ARG A 684 23.17 6.01 36.77
CA ARG A 684 24.00 5.65 35.61
C ARG A 684 25.48 5.98 35.76
N ASN A 685 25.83 7.07 36.45
CA ASN A 685 27.19 7.53 36.61
C ASN A 685 27.97 6.88 37.78
N ALA A 686 27.39 5.93 38.50
CA ALA A 686 28.10 5.21 39.56
C ALA A 686 29.06 4.14 39.01
N SER A 687 30.13 3.84 39.71
CA SER A 687 31.10 2.79 39.37
C SER A 687 30.75 1.39 39.93
N GLY A 688 29.69 1.27 40.70
CA GLY A 688 29.27 0.01 41.28
C GLY A 688 29.93 -0.30 42.64
N VAL A 689 29.77 -1.55 43.08
CA VAL A 689 30.29 -2.08 44.36
C VAL A 689 30.97 -3.44 44.12
N ARG A 690 31.85 -3.88 45.00
CA ARG A 690 32.56 -5.16 44.87
C ARG A 690 31.60 -6.36 44.92
N GLY A 691 31.54 -7.15 43.84
CA GLY A 691 30.76 -8.36 43.70
C GLY A 691 31.49 -9.63 44.14
N ILE A 692 32.73 -9.82 43.66
CA ILE A 692 33.59 -10.95 43.99
C ILE A 692 35.00 -10.49 44.24
N ARG A 693 35.76 -11.24 45.03
CA ARG A 693 37.21 -11.02 45.25
C ARG A 693 37.99 -11.94 44.31
N LEU A 694 38.82 -11.38 43.45
CA LEU A 694 39.72 -12.12 42.58
C LEU A 694 40.74 -12.91 43.43
N GLN A 695 41.22 -14.04 42.91
CA GLN A 695 42.28 -14.81 43.57
C GLN A 695 43.65 -14.11 43.51
N ASP A 696 43.93 -13.55 42.34
CA ASP A 696 45.09 -12.73 42.05
C ASP A 696 44.61 -11.57 41.15
N GLU A 697 44.86 -10.35 41.58
CA GLU A 697 44.38 -9.13 40.87
C GLU A 697 45.03 -8.95 39.49
N ASN A 698 46.16 -9.65 39.23
CA ASN A 698 46.92 -9.53 37.97
C ASN A 698 46.58 -10.64 36.96
N THR A 699 46.19 -11.84 37.42
CA THR A 699 46.04 -13.01 36.54
C THR A 699 44.63 -13.57 36.50
N ASP A 700 43.77 -13.29 37.49
CA ASP A 700 42.39 -13.76 37.56
C ASP A 700 41.41 -12.65 37.19
N GLU A 701 40.36 -13.03 36.52
CA GLU A 701 39.31 -12.12 36.05
C GLU A 701 37.94 -12.79 36.13
N VAL A 702 36.86 -12.00 36.19
CA VAL A 702 35.48 -12.48 36.02
C VAL A 702 35.27 -12.78 34.54
N ILE A 703 34.73 -13.99 34.25
CA ILE A 703 34.49 -14.46 32.88
C ILE A 703 33.01 -14.43 32.48
N GLY A 704 32.12 -14.26 33.43
CA GLY A 704 30.70 -14.18 33.16
C GLY A 704 29.86 -13.95 34.40
N MET A 705 28.66 -13.48 34.19
CA MET A 705 27.65 -13.21 35.19
C MET A 705 26.31 -13.86 34.74
N ILE A 706 25.66 -14.57 35.64
CA ILE A 706 24.30 -15.05 35.44
C ILE A 706 23.35 -14.44 36.48
N ALA A 707 22.08 -14.20 36.04
CA ALA A 707 20.98 -13.87 36.92
C ALA A 707 20.07 -15.13 36.96
N ILE A 708 19.75 -15.57 38.17
CA ILE A 708 18.98 -16.78 38.45
C ILE A 708 17.65 -16.36 39.01
N GLU A 709 16.54 -16.81 38.38
CA GLU A 709 15.19 -16.50 38.81
C GLU A 709 14.59 -17.65 39.58
N ASN A 710 14.73 -18.89 39.07
CA ASN A 710 14.19 -20.11 39.64
C ASN A 710 15.30 -21.10 39.97
N PRO A 711 15.93 -21.05 41.15
CA PRO A 711 17.10 -21.89 41.50
C PRO A 711 16.86 -23.40 41.49
N GLN A 712 15.62 -23.86 41.63
CA GLN A 712 15.25 -25.26 41.61
C GLN A 712 15.07 -25.82 40.18
N GLU A 713 14.70 -25.01 39.23
CA GLU A 713 14.50 -25.39 37.83
C GLU A 713 15.71 -25.12 36.95
N GLU A 714 16.52 -24.14 37.34
CA GLU A 714 17.71 -23.73 36.60
C GLU A 714 18.95 -24.50 37.04
N SER A 715 19.82 -24.74 36.09
CA SER A 715 21.15 -25.34 36.32
C SER A 715 22.25 -24.45 35.81
N VAL A 716 23.42 -24.52 36.48
CA VAL A 716 24.61 -23.81 36.01
C VAL A 716 25.35 -24.68 35.01
N LEU A 717 25.46 -24.19 33.80
CA LEU A 717 26.33 -24.72 32.77
C LEU A 717 27.65 -23.96 32.79
N VAL A 718 28.76 -24.69 32.85
CA VAL A 718 30.11 -24.15 32.74
C VAL A 718 30.84 -24.79 31.57
N VAL A 719 31.55 -23.97 30.78
CA VAL A 719 32.32 -24.43 29.61
C VAL A 719 33.73 -23.90 29.71
N SER A 720 34.71 -24.78 29.47
CA SER A 720 36.14 -24.47 29.54
C SER A 720 36.73 -24.31 28.13
N GLU A 721 37.90 -23.69 28.07
CA GLU A 721 38.63 -23.30 26.86
C GLU A 721 38.81 -24.46 25.85
N LYS A 722 39.08 -25.70 26.34
CA LYS A 722 39.33 -26.88 25.49
C LYS A 722 38.05 -27.71 25.22
N GLY A 723 36.86 -27.10 25.31
CA GLY A 723 35.57 -27.75 24.93
C GLY A 723 35.04 -28.74 25.96
N TYR A 724 35.54 -28.72 27.19
CA TYR A 724 34.93 -29.48 28.31
C TYR A 724 33.89 -28.60 28.99
N GLY A 725 32.81 -29.22 29.41
CA GLY A 725 31.77 -28.51 30.15
C GLY A 725 30.94 -29.47 30.98
N LYS A 726 30.12 -28.90 31.81
CA LYS A 726 29.17 -29.66 32.63
C LYS A 726 28.00 -28.80 33.03
N ARG A 727 26.93 -29.47 33.39
CA ARG A 727 25.75 -28.95 34.03
C ARG A 727 25.75 -29.29 35.49
N THR A 728 25.37 -28.39 36.36
CA THR A 728 25.33 -28.60 37.84
C THR A 728 24.06 -27.91 38.35
N TYR A 729 23.25 -28.54 39.18
CA TYR A 729 22.12 -27.90 39.84
C TYR A 729 22.56 -26.70 40.66
N ILE A 730 21.74 -25.68 40.73
CA ILE A 730 21.90 -24.51 41.57
C ILE A 730 21.55 -24.87 43.02
N ASP A 731 20.31 -25.40 43.17
CA ASP A 731 19.84 -26.04 44.38
C ASP A 731 19.39 -27.45 43.97
N ASP A 732 19.49 -28.40 44.87
CA ASP A 732 19.12 -29.81 44.61
C ASP A 732 17.59 -29.89 44.44
N PRO A 733 17.07 -30.45 43.34
CA PRO A 733 15.63 -30.54 43.12
C PRO A 733 14.90 -31.50 44.05
N GLU A 734 15.63 -32.46 44.70
CA GLU A 734 14.99 -33.46 45.55
C GLU A 734 14.83 -32.97 47.00
N ASP A 735 15.86 -32.34 47.57
CA ASP A 735 15.89 -31.89 48.96
C ASP A 735 15.92 -30.35 49.12
N GLY A 736 16.12 -29.60 48.04
CA GLY A 736 16.21 -28.15 48.05
C GLY A 736 17.49 -27.60 48.64
N GLU A 737 18.51 -28.45 48.94
CA GLU A 737 19.76 -27.99 49.46
C GLU A 737 20.59 -27.19 48.43
N ALA A 738 21.14 -26.08 48.87
CA ALA A 738 21.93 -25.20 48.01
C ALA A 738 23.27 -25.84 47.60
N VAL A 739 23.37 -26.33 46.36
CA VAL A 739 24.64 -26.83 45.79
C VAL A 739 25.65 -25.67 45.67
N TYR A 740 25.15 -24.50 45.31
CA TYR A 740 25.91 -23.25 45.40
C TYR A 740 25.33 -22.38 46.52
N ARG A 741 26.00 -22.40 47.71
CA ARG A 741 25.51 -21.61 48.86
C ARG A 741 25.38 -20.14 48.53
N ILE A 742 24.30 -19.53 49.00
CA ILE A 742 24.10 -18.06 48.93
C ILE A 742 25.04 -17.39 49.97
N THR A 743 25.79 -16.42 49.52
CA THR A 743 26.75 -15.71 50.37
C THR A 743 26.56 -14.18 50.27
N ASN A 744 27.27 -13.40 51.06
CA ASN A 744 27.33 -11.97 50.85
C ASN A 744 28.25 -11.66 49.65
N ARG A 745 27.95 -10.63 48.87
CA ARG A 745 28.78 -10.15 47.77
C ARG A 745 30.20 -9.79 48.29
N GLY A 746 31.20 -9.84 47.38
CA GLY A 746 32.59 -9.51 47.72
C GLY A 746 33.41 -10.63 48.38
N GLY A 747 32.87 -11.85 48.47
CA GLY A 747 33.55 -13.05 48.93
C GLY A 747 34.50 -13.68 47.90
N LYS A 748 35.24 -14.78 48.30
CA LYS A 748 36.18 -15.52 47.43
C LYS A 748 35.53 -16.55 46.50
N GLY A 749 34.24 -16.82 46.68
CA GLY A 749 33.49 -17.84 45.91
C GLY A 749 33.86 -19.31 46.27
N VAL A 750 33.17 -20.25 45.64
CA VAL A 750 33.34 -21.71 45.76
C VAL A 750 33.76 -22.29 44.40
N LYS A 751 34.38 -23.47 44.41
CA LYS A 751 34.82 -24.15 43.18
C LYS A 751 33.61 -24.59 42.37
N THR A 752 33.61 -24.22 41.06
CA THR A 752 32.53 -24.58 40.12
C THR A 752 32.96 -25.58 39.05
N ILE A 753 34.26 -25.62 38.70
CA ILE A 753 34.85 -26.62 37.81
C ILE A 753 36.31 -26.88 38.24
N SER A 754 36.80 -28.07 37.98
CA SER A 754 38.20 -28.42 38.23
C SER A 754 39.05 -28.03 37.00
N ILE A 755 39.86 -27.01 37.14
CA ILE A 755 40.78 -26.55 36.09
C ILE A 755 42.00 -27.48 36.10
N THR A 756 42.31 -28.07 34.92
CA THR A 756 43.43 -28.98 34.66
C THR A 756 44.02 -28.64 33.27
N GLU A 757 45.16 -29.21 32.94
CA GLU A 757 45.72 -29.09 31.59
C GLU A 757 44.81 -29.60 30.48
N LYS A 758 43.91 -30.57 30.80
CA LYS A 758 42.95 -31.10 29.82
C LYS A 758 41.75 -30.15 29.55
N THR A 759 41.32 -29.43 30.57
CA THR A 759 40.15 -28.58 30.46
C THR A 759 40.52 -27.15 29.98
N GLY A 760 41.71 -26.65 30.31
CA GLY A 760 42.03 -25.25 30.18
C GLY A 760 41.25 -24.41 31.20
N HIS A 761 41.33 -23.08 31.07
CA HIS A 761 40.65 -22.13 31.94
C HIS A 761 39.11 -22.11 31.70
N LEU A 762 38.34 -21.61 32.65
CA LEU A 762 36.91 -21.39 32.49
C LEU A 762 36.69 -20.22 31.52
N VAL A 763 35.79 -20.39 30.54
CA VAL A 763 35.50 -19.41 29.49
C VAL A 763 34.07 -18.88 29.57
N ALA A 764 33.10 -19.74 29.93
CA ALA A 764 31.70 -19.33 29.97
C ALA A 764 30.95 -19.97 31.15
N ILE A 765 29.99 -19.20 31.68
CA ILE A 765 28.98 -19.66 32.63
C ILE A 765 27.60 -19.20 32.10
N LYS A 766 26.62 -20.11 32.13
CA LYS A 766 25.21 -19.83 31.71
C LYS A 766 24.25 -20.49 32.69
N SER A 767 23.09 -19.87 32.90
CA SER A 767 21.94 -20.51 33.52
C SER A 767 21.12 -21.15 32.43
N VAL A 768 20.76 -22.46 32.60
CA VAL A 768 20.06 -23.27 31.59
C VAL A 768 19.00 -24.13 32.22
N THR A 769 17.97 -24.43 31.45
CA THR A 769 16.85 -25.36 31.75
C THR A 769 16.83 -26.51 30.75
N ASP A 770 16.02 -27.55 31.00
CA ASP A 770 15.87 -28.70 30.11
C ASP A 770 15.15 -28.37 28.78
N GLU A 771 14.42 -27.27 28.74
CA GLU A 771 13.65 -26.80 27.58
C GLU A 771 14.51 -25.97 26.62
N GLU A 772 15.78 -25.79 26.91
CA GLU A 772 16.67 -24.97 26.11
C GLU A 772 17.69 -25.79 25.32
N ASP A 773 18.14 -25.23 24.21
CA ASP A 773 19.29 -25.74 23.46
C ASP A 773 20.52 -24.88 23.72
N LEU A 774 21.66 -25.52 23.61
CA LEU A 774 22.96 -24.88 23.77
C LEU A 774 23.65 -24.71 22.43
N MET A 775 24.17 -23.52 22.18
CA MET A 775 24.99 -23.19 21.02
C MET A 775 26.40 -22.86 21.44
N ILE A 776 27.39 -23.63 20.97
CA ILE A 776 28.81 -23.43 21.25
C ILE A 776 29.52 -23.08 19.96
N ILE A 777 30.35 -22.04 19.99
CA ILE A 777 31.14 -21.56 18.85
C ILE A 777 32.62 -21.53 19.22
N ASN A 778 33.46 -22.08 18.35
CA ASN A 778 34.93 -21.99 18.49
C ASN A 778 35.48 -20.76 17.75
N LYS A 779 36.77 -20.44 18.00
CA LYS A 779 37.45 -19.29 17.37
C LYS A 779 37.54 -19.40 15.83
N SER A 780 37.53 -20.61 15.28
CA SER A 780 37.49 -20.82 13.82
C SER A 780 36.08 -20.66 13.19
N GLY A 781 35.04 -20.27 13.95
CA GLY A 781 33.71 -20.00 13.49
C GLY A 781 32.83 -21.23 13.29
N ILE A 782 33.19 -22.39 13.83
CA ILE A 782 32.37 -23.60 13.79
C ILE A 782 31.42 -23.60 14.98
N ALA A 783 30.11 -23.76 14.71
CA ALA A 783 29.06 -23.81 15.72
C ALA A 783 28.47 -25.22 15.81
N ILE A 784 28.11 -25.63 17.02
CA ILE A 784 27.30 -26.81 17.31
C ILE A 784 26.10 -26.42 18.15
N ARG A 785 24.92 -26.99 17.83
CA ARG A 785 23.67 -26.86 18.60
C ARG A 785 23.36 -28.21 19.23
N MET A 786 23.02 -28.24 20.51
CA MET A 786 22.65 -29.47 21.25
C MET A 786 21.63 -29.17 22.33
N ALA A 787 20.73 -30.10 22.59
CA ALA A 787 19.73 -29.94 23.65
C ALA A 787 20.41 -30.03 25.04
N VAL A 788 20.05 -29.10 25.92
CA VAL A 788 20.56 -29.07 27.30
C VAL A 788 20.15 -30.31 28.06
N ALA A 789 18.95 -30.85 27.83
CA ALA A 789 18.45 -32.10 28.43
C ALA A 789 19.38 -33.30 28.22
N ASN A 790 20.15 -33.30 27.09
CA ASN A 790 21.12 -34.38 26.82
C ASN A 790 22.43 -34.26 27.65
N LEU A 791 22.58 -33.18 28.42
CA LEU A 791 23.78 -32.97 29.24
C LEU A 791 23.57 -33.54 30.63
N ARG A 792 24.41 -34.52 31.01
CA ARG A 792 24.37 -35.11 32.33
C ARG A 792 24.68 -34.08 33.42
N VAL A 793 23.84 -34.04 34.47
CA VAL A 793 24.11 -33.20 35.65
C VAL A 793 25.24 -33.83 36.46
N MET A 794 26.16 -33.01 36.90
CA MET A 794 27.40 -33.44 37.60
C MET A 794 27.71 -32.50 38.76
N GLY A 795 28.37 -33.06 39.80
CA GLY A 795 28.79 -32.27 40.97
C GLY A 795 29.75 -31.12 40.59
N ARG A 796 29.67 -30.00 41.34
CA ARG A 796 30.40 -28.74 41.07
C ARG A 796 31.92 -28.87 40.99
N ALA A 797 32.56 -29.83 41.66
CA ALA A 797 34.04 -29.98 41.73
C ALA A 797 34.62 -30.88 40.63
N THR A 798 33.81 -31.43 39.73
CA THR A 798 34.25 -32.32 38.63
C THR A 798 34.86 -31.55 37.45
N GLN A 799 35.55 -32.29 36.57
CA GLN A 799 36.15 -31.70 35.33
C GLN A 799 35.15 -31.53 34.18
N GLY A 800 33.97 -32.12 34.27
CA GLY A 800 32.98 -32.13 33.19
C GLY A 800 33.28 -33.17 32.12
N VAL A 801 32.48 -33.12 31.04
CA VAL A 801 32.59 -33.97 29.86
C VAL A 801 32.90 -33.13 28.61
N ARG A 802 33.38 -33.80 27.58
CA ARG A 802 33.66 -33.09 26.30
C ARG A 802 32.35 -32.80 25.60
N LEU A 803 32.07 -31.53 25.34
CA LEU A 803 30.89 -31.02 24.66
C LEU A 803 31.07 -30.92 23.15
N ILE A 804 32.30 -30.52 22.72
CA ILE A 804 32.68 -30.37 21.32
C ILE A 804 34.07 -30.91 21.06
N ASN A 805 34.31 -31.52 19.91
CA ASN A 805 35.64 -31.93 19.46
C ASN A 805 36.34 -30.78 18.73
N LEU A 806 37.33 -30.16 19.38
CA LEU A 806 38.14 -29.12 18.79
C LEU A 806 39.31 -29.74 18.01
N LYS A 807 39.63 -29.19 16.84
CA LYS A 807 40.75 -29.61 16.01
C LYS A 807 41.97 -28.73 16.28
N GLY A 808 43.15 -29.36 16.49
CA GLY A 808 44.41 -28.65 16.68
C GLY A 808 44.46 -27.80 17.95
N SER A 809 44.90 -26.55 17.84
CA SER A 809 45.00 -25.55 18.92
C SER A 809 43.79 -24.65 19.09
N ASP A 810 42.61 -25.04 18.46
CA ASP A 810 41.39 -24.24 18.54
C ASP A 810 40.80 -24.20 19.95
N SER A 811 40.06 -23.16 20.25
CA SER A 811 39.46 -22.93 21.57
C SER A 811 38.04 -22.38 21.43
N ILE A 812 37.24 -22.50 22.49
CA ILE A 812 35.87 -21.97 22.53
C ILE A 812 35.92 -20.44 22.52
N ALA A 813 35.13 -19.82 21.63
CA ALA A 813 34.96 -18.38 21.51
C ALA A 813 33.73 -17.88 22.26
N ALA A 814 32.56 -18.51 22.06
CA ALA A 814 31.29 -18.11 22.65
C ALA A 814 30.39 -19.28 22.98
N VAL A 815 29.54 -19.09 23.98
CA VAL A 815 28.49 -20.05 24.38
C VAL A 815 27.19 -19.28 24.60
N ALA A 816 26.12 -19.68 23.89
CA ALA A 816 24.81 -19.09 24.02
C ALA A 816 23.74 -20.17 24.26
N LYS A 817 22.65 -19.78 24.89
CA LYS A 817 21.44 -20.60 25.03
C LYS A 817 20.37 -20.16 24.01
N VAL A 818 19.62 -21.09 23.48
CA VAL A 818 18.52 -20.87 22.53
C VAL A 818 17.30 -21.65 22.98
N MET A 819 16.10 -21.15 22.69
CA MET A 819 14.88 -21.89 22.97
C MET A 819 14.76 -23.11 22.06
N LYS A 820 14.16 -24.19 22.57
CA LYS A 820 13.84 -25.38 21.80
C LYS A 820 12.69 -25.03 20.84
N GLU A 821 12.86 -25.37 19.56
CA GLU A 821 11.75 -25.29 18.59
C GLU A 821 10.74 -26.38 18.94
N GLU A 822 9.46 -26.03 19.04
CA GLU A 822 8.36 -27.01 19.05
C GLU A 822 8.36 -27.69 17.67
N GLU A 823 8.57 -29.01 17.63
CA GLU A 823 8.36 -29.80 16.42
C GLU A 823 6.86 -29.74 16.11
N ASP A 824 6.51 -29.15 14.97
CA ASP A 824 5.17 -29.22 14.41
C ASP A 824 4.83 -30.71 14.20
N GLU A 825 3.93 -31.26 15.01
CA GLU A 825 3.43 -32.67 14.94
C GLU A 825 2.75 -32.99 13.58
N ASN A 826 2.69 -32.03 12.65
CA ASN A 826 2.12 -32.17 11.31
C ASN A 826 3.11 -32.56 10.19
N GLU A 827 4.43 -32.64 10.46
CA GLU A 827 5.41 -33.11 9.47
C GLU A 827 5.70 -34.61 9.50
N VAL A 828 5.19 -35.37 10.46
CA VAL A 828 5.45 -36.83 10.62
C VAL A 828 4.49 -37.72 9.80
N LEU A 829 3.55 -37.14 9.04
CA LEU A 829 2.57 -37.93 8.28
C LEU A 829 2.79 -38.01 6.75
N LEU A 830 3.97 -37.65 6.22
CA LEU A 830 4.24 -37.73 4.78
C LEU A 830 5.46 -38.58 4.36
N ASP A 831 6.11 -39.32 5.29
CA ASP A 831 7.28 -40.17 4.96
C ASP A 831 7.08 -41.70 5.16
N GLU A 832 5.86 -42.20 5.21
CA GLU A 832 5.60 -43.65 5.31
C GLU A 832 4.98 -44.30 4.06
N ASP A 833 5.11 -43.76 2.87
CA ASP A 833 4.67 -44.47 1.64
C ASP A 833 5.64 -44.33 0.49
N VAL A 834 6.91 -44.67 0.66
CA VAL A 834 7.76 -45.13 -0.44
C VAL A 834 8.69 -46.23 0.06
N ASN A 835 8.16 -47.44 0.09
CA ASN A 835 9.00 -48.62 0.14
C ASN A 835 8.62 -49.58 -0.99
N ILE A 836 9.65 -49.94 -1.73
CA ILE A 836 9.89 -51.22 -2.47
C ILE A 836 9.16 -51.40 -3.82
N ILE A 837 9.89 -51.14 -4.87
CA ILE A 837 9.97 -52.08 -5.98
C ILE A 837 11.48 -52.22 -6.34
N GLU A 838 12.09 -53.28 -5.83
CA GLU A 838 13.23 -53.95 -6.46
C GLU A 838 12.76 -54.52 -7.79
N THR A 839 13.44 -54.21 -8.84
CA THR A 839 13.48 -55.08 -10.03
C THR A 839 14.90 -55.28 -10.49
N GLU A 840 15.17 -56.52 -10.59
CA GLU A 840 16.38 -57.27 -10.97
C GLU A 840 17.08 -56.76 -12.23
N GLN A 841 18.38 -56.94 -12.22
CA GLN A 841 19.30 -56.96 -13.33
C GLN A 841 18.80 -57.82 -14.48
N ASP A 842 18.95 -57.32 -15.70
CA ASP A 842 19.42 -58.15 -16.80
C ASP A 842 20.35 -57.37 -17.71
N THR A 843 21.52 -57.95 -17.88
CA THR A 843 22.59 -57.68 -18.80
C THR A 843 22.15 -57.99 -20.24
N ASP A 844 22.46 -57.17 -21.20
CA ASP A 844 23.37 -57.61 -22.28
C ASP A 844 23.50 -56.59 -23.44
N ASN A 845 24.76 -56.46 -23.87
CA ASN A 845 25.29 -56.19 -25.22
C ASN A 845 24.84 -54.98 -26.07
N GLY A 846 25.71 -53.98 -26.18
CA GLY A 846 26.64 -53.89 -27.32
C GLY A 846 26.03 -53.44 -28.66
N THR A 847 26.39 -52.25 -29.06
CA THR A 847 27.11 -52.00 -30.34
C THR A 847 27.23 -50.50 -30.62
N THR A 848 28.46 -50.12 -30.83
CA THR A 848 28.99 -48.94 -31.51
C THR A 848 28.35 -48.68 -32.89
N PHE A 849 28.31 -47.41 -33.26
CA PHE A 849 28.68 -46.76 -34.53
C PHE A 849 28.33 -45.28 -34.42
N ASP A 850 29.27 -44.43 -34.33
CA ASP A 850 30.07 -43.59 -35.19
C ASP A 850 29.35 -42.77 -36.27
N THR A 851 29.75 -41.44 -36.19
CA THR A 851 29.96 -40.48 -37.29
C THR A 851 28.74 -39.91 -38.03
N ASP A 852 28.63 -38.71 -38.20
CA ASP A 852 29.17 -37.60 -38.96
C ASP A 852 28.20 -36.45 -39.15
N GLU A 853 28.70 -35.28 -38.91
CA GLU A 853 28.73 -34.04 -39.71
C GLU A 853 27.64 -33.73 -40.75
N ASN A 854 27.28 -32.51 -40.69
CA ASN A 854 27.18 -31.50 -41.77
C ASN A 854 25.82 -30.82 -41.96
N GLU A 855 25.92 -29.58 -41.70
CA GLU A 855 25.76 -28.40 -42.58
C GLU A 855 24.39 -28.08 -43.21
N LEU A 856 24.18 -26.83 -43.12
CA LEU A 856 23.67 -25.87 -44.12
C LEU A 856 22.21 -25.39 -44.01
N ASN A 857 22.16 -24.19 -43.59
CA ASN A 857 21.71 -22.99 -44.38
C ASN A 857 20.23 -22.80 -44.73
N ASN A 858 19.87 -21.61 -44.33
CA ASN A 858 19.20 -20.56 -45.14
C ASN A 858 17.67 -20.46 -45.19
N ASN A 859 17.36 -19.26 -44.85
CA ASN A 859 16.35 -18.35 -45.46
C ASN A 859 14.86 -18.62 -45.24
N ASN A 860 14.20 -17.84 -44.51
CA ASN A 860 13.51 -16.58 -44.91
C ASN A 860 12.95 -15.92 -43.68
#